data_eca8b56b4030c6774a77e171f1587d62
#
_entry.id   eca8b56b4030c6774a77e171f1587d62
#
_cell.length_a   1.000
_cell.length_b   1.000
_cell.length_c   1.000
_cell.angle_alpha   90.00
_cell.angle_beta   90.00
_cell.angle_gamma   90.00
#
_symmetry.space_group_name_H-M   'P 1'
#
loop_
_entity.id
_entity.type
_entity.pdbx_description
1 polymer ?
#
loop_
_entity_poly.entity_id
_entity_poly.type
_entity_poly.pdbx_seq_one_letter_code
_entity_poly.pdbx_strand_id
1 'polypeptide(L)'
;MRFIIAAISSIALLLVSGSRAENEGKPQYGKWGFDSEGADLKTKPGDDFFRYANGAWLDRVQIPADKPGYSLRLAMSDLTEQRLHDLMEETAKKVEPKPATIEGKVGAFYKSFMDEAGIEKAGTSALKDKLAEIQSANTRQALAAIMGRQNTDFHGGIFGVGIDVDIKDPKHYAVYLGHAGLGLPDRDYYLKPDFAAKKEKYQTYAAQLLHLLHWPEAEKRAAEVIDFETKIADASWTKTQQRDPIATYNAMSIAELETLAPKFAWRPFLTEAGLGKVERVVVAEKSAFPKIAELFDKTSLETLQAWQAFNIADHAAPYLSKAFIDALFEMRNKTLSGQAEQQLRWKRGVHAVSGGDYGAGDRYDRFGNLGWAVGQLYSAKYFPPTAKAKIEELVANLKVAMHERIKGLDWMGEATKTQALKKLDTYNIKVGYPDKPRDYSNVEIRDDDLIGNVRRAAVADWAFTVQRLPGAVDMSDWGMTPQTNDAYNGALRDIVFPAGILQPPMFDANADPAINYGGIGAVIGHELTHGFDDQGRKFDADGKLNDWWTEEDAKTFEARAKVLSGLYSQFEPIPGAKVNGELTMGENIADLGGVVIALDAYRASLKGKPAPVIDGLSGEQRVFLGWAQAWRGKVRDDAVRRQVVSDPHSPRQYRVNGVMRNIDAWYDAFKVKAGEKLFVEPKDRVRIW
;
A
#
# COMPACT_ATOMS: atom_id res chain seq x y z
N MET A 1 2.32 -12.96 -58.89
CA MET A 1 1.93 -14.25 -58.30
C MET A 1 3.05 -14.73 -57.37
N ARG A 2 2.97 -14.43 -56.07
CA ARG A 2 3.67 -15.07 -54.96
C ARG A 2 2.98 -14.58 -53.69
N PHE A 3 2.20 -15.47 -53.09
CA PHE A 3 1.54 -15.29 -51.78
C PHE A 3 2.58 -15.41 -50.71
N ILE A 4 2.65 -14.41 -49.79
CA ILE A 4 3.33 -14.53 -48.51
C ILE A 4 2.23 -14.76 -47.44
N ILE A 5 2.23 -15.98 -46.91
CA ILE A 5 1.36 -16.40 -45.81
C ILE A 5 1.96 -15.82 -44.55
N ALA A 6 1.26 -14.90 -43.91
CA ALA A 6 1.56 -14.46 -42.57
C ALA A 6 1.06 -15.52 -41.56
N ALA A 7 1.97 -16.14 -40.84
CA ALA A 7 1.66 -17.05 -39.77
C ALA A 7 1.20 -16.23 -38.53
N ILE A 8 -0.09 -16.29 -38.26
CA ILE A 8 -0.69 -15.79 -37.01
C ILE A 8 -0.39 -16.83 -35.94
N SER A 9 0.56 -16.53 -35.07
CA SER A 9 0.80 -17.31 -33.85
C SER A 9 -0.34 -17.05 -32.86
N SER A 10 -1.31 -17.94 -32.87
CA SER A 10 -2.36 -17.98 -31.85
C SER A 10 -1.75 -18.45 -30.53
N ILE A 11 -1.46 -17.53 -29.63
CA ILE A 11 -1.21 -17.86 -28.23
C ILE A 11 -2.56 -18.30 -27.65
N ALA A 12 -2.70 -19.61 -27.43
CA ALA A 12 -3.83 -20.17 -26.72
C ALA A 12 -3.81 -19.67 -25.29
N LEU A 13 -4.64 -18.67 -24.97
CA LEU A 13 -5.10 -18.41 -23.60
C LEU A 13 -5.87 -19.68 -23.20
N LEU A 14 -5.28 -20.49 -22.35
CA LEU A 14 -6.00 -21.51 -21.60
C LEU A 14 -6.98 -20.78 -20.69
N LEU A 15 -8.18 -20.55 -21.20
CA LEU A 15 -9.37 -20.23 -20.42
C LEU A 15 -9.61 -21.42 -19.49
N VAL A 16 -9.17 -21.27 -18.24
CA VAL A 16 -9.65 -22.14 -17.16
C VAL A 16 -11.08 -21.70 -16.85
N SER A 17 -12.00 -22.06 -17.73
CA SER A 17 -13.41 -22.21 -17.41
C SER A 17 -13.62 -23.58 -16.73
N GLY A 18 -12.92 -23.76 -15.61
CA GLY A 18 -13.15 -24.89 -14.70
C GLY A 18 -14.45 -24.64 -13.96
N SER A 19 -15.44 -25.47 -14.27
CA SER A 19 -16.71 -25.52 -13.58
C SER A 19 -16.50 -25.52 -12.06
N ARG A 20 -17.26 -24.71 -11.35
CA ARG A 20 -17.30 -24.56 -9.89
C ARG A 20 -17.53 -25.87 -9.12
N ALA A 21 -17.83 -26.96 -9.81
CA ALA A 21 -18.16 -28.28 -9.25
C ALA A 21 -16.95 -29.25 -9.09
N GLU A 22 -15.79 -28.99 -9.73
CA GLU A 22 -14.68 -29.96 -9.69
C GLU A 22 -13.64 -29.72 -8.58
N ASN A 23 -13.70 -28.62 -7.81
CA ASN A 23 -12.73 -28.29 -6.75
C ASN A 23 -13.29 -28.34 -5.32
N GLU A 24 -14.50 -28.86 -5.09
CA GLU A 24 -14.98 -29.05 -3.73
C GLU A 24 -14.08 -30.07 -2.99
N GLY A 25 -13.34 -29.59 -1.98
CA GLY A 25 -12.49 -30.39 -1.10
C GLY A 25 -11.02 -30.53 -1.50
N LYS A 26 -10.55 -29.89 -2.59
CA LYS A 26 -9.12 -29.90 -2.96
C LYS A 26 -8.49 -28.51 -2.81
N PRO A 27 -7.20 -28.44 -2.38
CA PRO A 27 -6.45 -27.19 -2.40
C PRO A 27 -6.29 -26.62 -3.82
N GLN A 28 -6.21 -25.31 -3.92
CA GLN A 28 -5.98 -24.65 -5.23
C GLN A 28 -4.54 -24.86 -5.74
N TYR A 29 -3.58 -25.04 -4.84
CA TYR A 29 -2.16 -25.22 -5.21
C TYR A 29 -1.67 -26.60 -4.75
N GLY A 30 -1.15 -27.40 -5.68
CA GLY A 30 -0.59 -28.72 -5.41
C GLY A 30 -1.57 -29.66 -4.70
N LYS A 31 -1.04 -30.71 -4.08
CA LYS A 31 -1.86 -31.73 -3.42
C LYS A 31 -2.35 -31.33 -2.01
N TRP A 32 -1.62 -30.42 -1.35
CA TRP A 32 -1.83 -30.04 0.04
C TRP A 32 -1.68 -28.52 0.31
N GLY A 33 -1.76 -27.69 -0.74
CA GLY A 33 -1.71 -26.25 -0.64
C GLY A 33 -0.36 -25.63 -1.04
N PHE A 34 0.64 -26.47 -1.37
CA PHE A 34 1.95 -26.04 -1.84
C PHE A 34 2.20 -26.51 -3.28
N ASP A 35 2.66 -25.60 -4.14
CA ASP A 35 3.10 -25.89 -5.51
C ASP A 35 4.52 -26.46 -5.49
N SER A 36 4.62 -27.78 -5.28
CA SER A 36 5.91 -28.49 -5.26
C SER A 36 6.63 -28.48 -6.63
N GLU A 37 5.91 -28.33 -7.75
CA GLU A 37 6.50 -28.19 -9.08
C GLU A 37 7.17 -26.83 -9.28
N GLY A 38 6.82 -25.86 -8.45
CA GLY A 38 7.47 -24.54 -8.41
C GLY A 38 8.78 -24.51 -7.65
N ALA A 39 9.12 -25.53 -6.87
CA ALA A 39 10.34 -25.63 -6.07
C ALA A 39 11.57 -25.98 -6.93
N ASP A 40 12.74 -25.53 -6.51
CA ASP A 40 14.05 -25.91 -7.06
C ASP A 40 14.80 -26.77 -6.03
N LEU A 41 14.55 -28.06 -6.05
CA LEU A 41 15.14 -29.00 -5.11
C LEU A 41 16.66 -29.23 -5.32
N LYS A 42 17.26 -28.64 -6.36
CA LYS A 42 18.72 -28.64 -6.56
C LYS A 42 19.41 -27.57 -5.74
N THR A 43 18.72 -26.49 -5.42
CA THR A 43 19.19 -25.45 -4.52
C THR A 43 19.11 -25.97 -3.07
N LYS A 44 20.18 -25.82 -2.29
CA LYS A 44 20.12 -26.15 -0.86
C LYS A 44 19.31 -25.09 -0.10
N PRO A 45 18.43 -25.51 0.84
CA PRO A 45 17.67 -24.57 1.69
C PRO A 45 18.55 -23.53 2.38
N GLY A 46 19.73 -23.93 2.88
CA GLY A 46 20.67 -23.06 3.56
C GLY A 46 21.51 -22.15 2.65
N ASP A 47 21.46 -22.33 1.32
CA ASP A 47 22.10 -21.42 0.39
C ASP A 47 21.14 -20.32 -0.11
N ASP A 48 19.87 -20.69 -0.39
CA ASP A 48 18.82 -19.77 -0.82
C ASP A 48 17.45 -20.43 -0.62
N PHE A 49 16.80 -20.15 0.50
CA PHE A 49 15.52 -20.75 0.83
C PHE A 49 14.36 -20.23 -0.05
N PHE A 50 14.43 -18.97 -0.45
CA PHE A 50 13.46 -18.41 -1.40
C PHE A 50 13.50 -19.14 -2.74
N ARG A 51 14.71 -19.38 -3.27
CA ARG A 51 14.90 -20.14 -4.51
C ARG A 51 14.54 -21.62 -4.32
N TYR A 52 14.94 -22.24 -3.21
CA TYR A 52 14.58 -23.64 -2.90
C TYR A 52 13.07 -23.86 -3.02
N ALA A 53 12.27 -22.97 -2.44
CA ALA A 53 10.81 -23.08 -2.44
C ALA A 53 10.15 -22.63 -3.77
N ASN A 54 10.81 -21.81 -4.58
CA ASN A 54 10.18 -21.08 -5.68
C ASN A 54 10.95 -21.10 -7.01
N GLY A 55 12.16 -21.67 -7.06
CA GLY A 55 13.11 -21.49 -8.14
C GLY A 55 12.63 -21.96 -9.50
N ALA A 56 12.01 -23.14 -9.59
CA ALA A 56 11.45 -23.63 -10.86
C ALA A 56 10.30 -22.74 -11.39
N TRP A 57 9.48 -22.17 -10.49
CA TRP A 57 8.48 -21.18 -10.86
C TRP A 57 9.14 -19.87 -11.35
N LEU A 58 10.16 -19.38 -10.63
CA LEU A 58 10.90 -18.18 -11.01
C LEU A 58 11.55 -18.29 -12.40
N ASP A 59 12.05 -19.48 -12.75
CA ASP A 59 12.72 -19.70 -14.03
C ASP A 59 11.74 -19.78 -15.22
N ARG A 60 10.54 -20.37 -15.03
CA ARG A 60 9.55 -20.56 -16.11
C ARG A 60 8.60 -19.37 -16.30
N VAL A 61 8.29 -18.62 -15.23
CA VAL A 61 7.27 -17.58 -15.29
C VAL A 61 7.84 -16.27 -15.86
N GLN A 62 7.14 -15.69 -16.81
CA GLN A 62 7.43 -14.37 -17.37
C GLN A 62 6.57 -13.32 -16.67
N ILE A 63 7.13 -12.13 -16.45
CA ILE A 63 6.36 -10.97 -15.98
C ILE A 63 5.47 -10.49 -17.14
N PRO A 64 4.14 -10.41 -16.96
CA PRO A 64 3.24 -9.87 -17.98
C PRO A 64 3.69 -8.46 -18.42
N ALA A 65 3.49 -8.16 -19.71
CA ALA A 65 3.95 -6.89 -20.26
C ALA A 65 3.26 -5.67 -19.62
N ASP A 66 2.01 -5.85 -19.19
CA ASP A 66 1.17 -4.85 -18.55
C ASP A 66 1.38 -4.75 -17.02
N LYS A 67 2.46 -5.35 -16.47
CA LYS A 67 2.74 -5.37 -15.02
C LYS A 67 4.20 -5.02 -14.69
N PRO A 68 4.46 -4.33 -13.56
CA PRO A 68 5.82 -4.08 -13.08
C PRO A 68 6.48 -5.30 -12.42
N GLY A 69 5.71 -6.33 -12.11
CA GLY A 69 6.14 -7.59 -11.52
C GLY A 69 5.06 -8.65 -11.66
N TYR A 70 5.36 -9.88 -11.22
CA TYR A 70 4.37 -10.94 -11.11
C TYR A 70 4.65 -11.82 -9.88
N SER A 71 3.61 -12.20 -9.16
CA SER A 71 3.70 -12.96 -7.93
C SER A 71 2.41 -13.74 -7.67
N LEU A 72 2.42 -14.66 -6.70
CA LEU A 72 1.19 -15.33 -6.29
C LEU A 72 0.16 -14.34 -5.69
N ARG A 73 0.61 -13.31 -4.97
CA ARG A 73 -0.29 -12.24 -4.50
C ARG A 73 -0.90 -11.47 -5.68
N LEU A 74 -0.14 -11.20 -6.74
CA LEU A 74 -0.68 -10.56 -7.95
C LEU A 74 -1.62 -11.49 -8.72
N ALA A 75 -1.38 -12.80 -8.74
CA ALA A 75 -2.34 -13.76 -9.30
C ALA A 75 -3.66 -13.78 -8.52
N MET A 76 -3.60 -13.62 -7.19
CA MET A 76 -4.78 -13.44 -6.33
C MET A 76 -5.48 -12.13 -6.64
N SER A 77 -4.73 -11.04 -6.84
CA SER A 77 -5.27 -9.74 -7.26
C SER A 77 -5.92 -9.83 -8.64
N ASP A 78 -5.35 -10.58 -9.59
CA ASP A 78 -5.97 -10.80 -10.91
C ASP A 78 -7.34 -11.51 -10.79
N LEU A 79 -7.47 -12.46 -9.87
CA LEU A 79 -8.77 -13.10 -9.60
C LEU A 79 -9.78 -12.12 -9.00
N THR A 80 -9.31 -11.28 -8.07
CA THR A 80 -10.16 -10.23 -7.49
C THR A 80 -10.57 -9.22 -8.56
N GLU A 81 -9.63 -8.77 -9.40
CA GLU A 81 -9.88 -7.86 -10.52
C GLU A 81 -10.91 -8.44 -11.52
N GLN A 82 -10.80 -9.73 -11.86
CA GLN A 82 -11.79 -10.38 -12.73
C GLN A 82 -13.18 -10.43 -12.08
N ARG A 83 -13.26 -10.77 -10.79
CA ARG A 83 -14.54 -10.77 -10.05
C ARG A 83 -15.18 -9.40 -9.99
N LEU A 84 -14.38 -8.36 -9.80
CA LEU A 84 -14.81 -6.98 -9.79
C LEU A 84 -15.27 -6.53 -11.20
N HIS A 85 -14.55 -6.94 -12.24
CA HIS A 85 -14.96 -6.72 -13.62
C HIS A 85 -16.33 -7.35 -13.91
N ASP A 86 -16.51 -8.63 -13.58
CA ASP A 86 -17.78 -9.33 -13.79
C ASP A 86 -18.94 -8.64 -13.03
N LEU A 87 -18.68 -8.15 -11.82
CA LEU A 87 -19.64 -7.40 -11.02
C LEU A 87 -19.99 -6.06 -11.68
N MET A 88 -19.01 -5.31 -12.16
CA MET A 88 -19.21 -4.01 -12.83
C MET A 88 -19.94 -4.18 -14.18
N GLU A 89 -19.59 -5.20 -14.96
CA GLU A 89 -20.30 -5.52 -16.21
C GLU A 89 -21.78 -5.90 -15.96
N GLU A 90 -22.04 -6.66 -14.89
CA GLU A 90 -23.40 -7.02 -14.50
C GLU A 90 -24.22 -5.78 -14.10
N THR A 91 -23.64 -4.90 -13.28
CA THR A 91 -24.30 -3.68 -12.83
C THR A 91 -24.45 -2.66 -13.96
N ALA A 92 -23.46 -2.52 -14.85
CA ALA A 92 -23.51 -1.60 -15.99
C ALA A 92 -24.63 -1.91 -16.99
N LYS A 93 -25.05 -3.17 -17.12
CA LYS A 93 -26.17 -3.58 -18.02
C LYS A 93 -27.55 -3.06 -17.57
N LYS A 94 -27.69 -2.67 -16.30
CA LYS A 94 -28.96 -2.30 -15.67
C LYS A 94 -29.02 -0.83 -15.24
N VAL A 95 -28.08 -0.02 -15.71
CA VAL A 95 -27.90 1.37 -15.25
C VAL A 95 -29.02 2.29 -15.74
N GLU A 96 -29.61 3.00 -14.81
CA GLU A 96 -30.39 4.20 -15.06
C GLU A 96 -29.47 5.44 -15.13
N PRO A 97 -29.85 6.52 -15.86
CA PRO A 97 -28.99 7.71 -16.02
C PRO A 97 -28.57 8.38 -14.69
N LYS A 98 -29.41 8.30 -13.65
CA LYS A 98 -29.13 8.79 -12.29
C LYS A 98 -29.53 7.74 -11.25
N PRO A 99 -28.70 6.72 -11.06
CA PRO A 99 -29.06 5.60 -10.21
C PRO A 99 -29.09 5.97 -8.72
N ALA A 100 -30.08 5.43 -8.01
CA ALA A 100 -30.22 5.59 -6.57
C ALA A 100 -29.49 4.52 -5.77
N THR A 101 -29.41 3.28 -6.30
CA THR A 101 -28.79 2.13 -5.60
C THR A 101 -27.27 2.12 -5.74
N ILE A 102 -26.58 1.42 -4.83
CA ILE A 102 -25.12 1.24 -4.88
C ILE A 102 -24.71 0.54 -6.19
N GLU A 103 -25.42 -0.54 -6.55
CA GLU A 103 -25.20 -1.27 -7.80
C GLU A 103 -25.29 -0.36 -9.02
N GLY A 104 -26.35 0.44 -9.06
CA GLY A 104 -26.56 1.38 -10.15
C GLY A 104 -25.47 2.46 -10.22
N LYS A 105 -25.00 2.98 -9.07
CA LYS A 105 -23.91 3.98 -9.00
C LYS A 105 -22.58 3.39 -9.48
N VAL A 106 -22.23 2.18 -9.05
CA VAL A 106 -21.02 1.45 -9.49
C VAL A 106 -21.09 1.22 -11.01
N GLY A 107 -22.20 0.71 -11.50
CA GLY A 107 -22.41 0.48 -12.94
C GLY A 107 -22.35 1.76 -13.78
N ALA A 108 -22.97 2.87 -13.31
CA ALA A 108 -22.93 4.15 -14.01
C ALA A 108 -21.52 4.74 -14.06
N PHE A 109 -20.76 4.68 -12.96
CA PHE A 109 -19.38 5.13 -12.96
C PHE A 109 -18.54 4.33 -13.95
N TYR A 110 -18.60 2.98 -13.87
CA TYR A 110 -17.86 2.10 -14.78
C TYR A 110 -18.23 2.36 -16.24
N LYS A 111 -19.53 2.51 -16.56
CA LYS A 111 -20.01 2.85 -17.90
C LYS A 111 -19.43 4.18 -18.40
N SER A 112 -19.43 5.23 -17.54
CA SER A 112 -18.85 6.53 -17.91
C SER A 112 -17.33 6.45 -18.16
N PHE A 113 -16.61 5.56 -17.47
CA PHE A 113 -15.20 5.30 -17.71
C PHE A 113 -14.96 4.55 -19.02
N MET A 114 -15.86 3.62 -19.38
CA MET A 114 -15.73 2.82 -20.61
C MET A 114 -16.13 3.58 -21.87
N ASP A 115 -16.77 4.76 -21.78
CA ASP A 115 -17.16 5.60 -22.92
C ASP A 115 -15.97 6.40 -23.48
N GLU A 116 -15.08 5.72 -24.22
CA GLU A 116 -13.93 6.35 -24.87
C GLU A 116 -14.32 7.51 -25.79
N ALA A 117 -15.38 7.33 -26.57
CA ALA A 117 -15.80 8.33 -27.53
C ALA A 117 -16.28 9.62 -26.84
N GLY A 118 -17.03 9.49 -25.75
CA GLY A 118 -17.46 10.62 -24.91
C GLY A 118 -16.26 11.34 -24.30
N ILE A 119 -15.29 10.61 -23.75
CA ILE A 119 -14.07 11.15 -23.14
C ILE A 119 -13.21 11.89 -24.18
N GLU A 120 -12.96 11.29 -25.34
CA GLU A 120 -12.21 11.95 -26.42
C GLU A 120 -12.91 13.23 -26.90
N LYS A 121 -14.23 13.20 -27.06
CA LYS A 121 -15.04 14.37 -27.43
C LYS A 121 -14.99 15.47 -26.35
N ALA A 122 -15.04 15.10 -25.09
CA ALA A 122 -14.95 16.07 -23.98
C ALA A 122 -13.56 16.71 -23.90
N GLY A 123 -12.49 15.96 -24.18
CA GLY A 123 -11.10 16.43 -24.13
C GLY A 123 -10.80 17.08 -22.77
N THR A 124 -10.27 18.30 -22.81
CA THR A 124 -9.96 19.11 -21.60
C THR A 124 -11.10 20.01 -21.15
N SER A 125 -12.28 19.96 -21.80
CA SER A 125 -13.40 20.89 -21.50
C SER A 125 -13.86 20.80 -20.05
N ALA A 126 -13.82 19.62 -19.45
CA ALA A 126 -14.17 19.40 -18.03
C ALA A 126 -13.21 20.08 -17.04
N LEU A 127 -12.00 20.47 -17.48
CA LEU A 127 -10.99 21.17 -16.68
C LEU A 127 -10.98 22.69 -16.95
N LYS A 128 -11.71 23.18 -17.93
CA LYS A 128 -11.65 24.57 -18.43
C LYS A 128 -11.81 25.61 -17.33
N ASP A 129 -12.83 25.47 -16.50
CA ASP A 129 -13.14 26.46 -15.45
C ASP A 129 -12.03 26.50 -14.38
N LYS A 130 -11.45 25.34 -14.07
CA LYS A 130 -10.33 25.24 -13.12
C LYS A 130 -9.05 25.84 -13.66
N LEU A 131 -8.74 25.60 -14.91
CA LEU A 131 -7.57 26.20 -15.56
C LEU A 131 -7.74 27.72 -15.64
N ALA A 132 -8.94 28.23 -15.92
CA ALA A 132 -9.26 29.65 -15.90
C ALA A 132 -9.11 30.25 -14.48
N GLU A 133 -9.57 29.54 -13.46
CA GLU A 133 -9.40 29.95 -12.05
C GLU A 133 -7.90 30.06 -11.69
N ILE A 134 -7.08 29.06 -12.03
CA ILE A 134 -5.64 29.08 -11.79
C ILE A 134 -4.98 30.26 -12.52
N GLN A 135 -5.30 30.49 -13.79
CA GLN A 135 -4.77 31.60 -14.56
C GLN A 135 -5.14 32.96 -13.98
N SER A 136 -6.31 33.08 -13.35
CA SER A 136 -6.78 34.30 -12.72
C SER A 136 -6.26 34.51 -11.28
N ALA A 137 -5.66 33.48 -10.67
CA ALA A 137 -5.13 33.52 -9.31
C ALA A 137 -3.85 34.38 -9.25
N ASN A 138 -4.01 35.67 -9.08
CA ASN A 138 -2.94 36.68 -9.13
C ASN A 138 -2.33 37.01 -7.76
N THR A 139 -2.64 36.24 -6.72
CA THR A 139 -2.10 36.36 -5.36
C THR A 139 -1.71 35.01 -4.79
N ARG A 140 -0.73 35.02 -3.86
CA ARG A 140 -0.34 33.79 -3.13
C ARG A 140 -1.48 33.24 -2.26
N GLN A 141 -2.33 34.13 -1.74
CA GLN A 141 -3.52 33.72 -0.97
C GLN A 141 -4.50 32.93 -1.84
N ALA A 142 -4.76 33.38 -3.07
CA ALA A 142 -5.62 32.66 -4.00
C ALA A 142 -5.05 31.29 -4.37
N LEU A 143 -3.74 31.20 -4.63
CA LEU A 143 -3.09 29.92 -4.93
C LEU A 143 -3.09 28.98 -3.72
N ALA A 144 -2.86 29.46 -2.51
CA ALA A 144 -2.95 28.67 -1.30
C ALA A 144 -4.40 28.15 -1.06
N ALA A 145 -5.42 28.97 -1.33
CA ALA A 145 -6.82 28.57 -1.30
C ALA A 145 -7.10 27.43 -2.29
N ILE A 146 -6.63 27.55 -3.54
CA ILE A 146 -6.72 26.49 -4.55
C ILE A 146 -6.08 25.17 -4.05
N MET A 147 -4.88 25.25 -3.45
CA MET A 147 -4.19 24.08 -2.87
C MET A 147 -5.00 23.42 -1.74
N GLY A 148 -5.82 24.18 -1.01
CA GLY A 148 -6.69 23.64 0.03
C GLY A 148 -7.71 22.62 -0.47
N ARG A 149 -8.07 22.62 -1.75
CA ARG A 149 -9.03 21.69 -2.36
C ARG A 149 -8.41 20.38 -2.86
N GLN A 150 -7.16 20.09 -2.52
CA GLN A 150 -6.44 18.90 -2.99
C GLN A 150 -7.16 17.57 -2.70
N ASN A 151 -7.98 17.50 -1.65
CA ASN A 151 -8.73 16.29 -1.29
C ASN A 151 -10.13 16.20 -1.93
N THR A 152 -10.55 17.24 -2.63
CA THR A 152 -11.90 17.29 -3.26
C THR A 152 -11.85 17.45 -4.76
N ASP A 153 -10.66 17.65 -5.30
CA ASP A 153 -10.42 17.90 -6.71
C ASP A 153 -8.99 17.48 -7.12
N PHE A 154 -8.63 17.63 -8.39
CA PHE A 154 -7.32 17.29 -8.95
C PHE A 154 -6.19 18.27 -8.61
N HIS A 155 -6.38 19.19 -7.68
CA HIS A 155 -5.34 20.17 -7.29
C HIS A 155 -4.17 19.52 -6.57
N GLY A 156 -2.97 20.08 -6.73
CA GLY A 156 -1.80 19.75 -5.93
C GLY A 156 -1.66 20.67 -4.72
N GLY A 157 -1.05 20.16 -3.66
CA GLY A 157 -0.65 20.95 -2.47
C GLY A 157 0.84 20.80 -2.18
N ILE A 158 1.50 21.87 -1.75
CA ILE A 158 2.88 21.82 -1.21
C ILE A 158 2.89 21.39 0.26
N PHE A 159 1.73 21.44 0.90
CA PHE A 159 1.45 20.83 2.19
C PHE A 159 0.25 19.90 2.05
N GLY A 160 0.41 18.67 2.50
CA GLY A 160 -0.68 17.72 2.60
C GLY A 160 -1.52 17.97 3.84
N VAL A 161 -2.82 17.68 3.76
CA VAL A 161 -3.74 17.76 4.88
C VAL A 161 -4.54 16.47 4.99
N GLY A 162 -4.62 15.91 6.19
CA GLY A 162 -5.39 14.72 6.52
C GLY A 162 -6.04 14.83 7.89
N ILE A 163 -6.96 13.93 8.17
CA ILE A 163 -7.58 13.76 9.49
C ILE A 163 -7.39 12.30 9.90
N ASP A 164 -6.85 12.10 11.08
CA ASP A 164 -6.60 10.78 11.65
C ASP A 164 -6.78 10.82 13.17
N VAL A 165 -6.71 9.68 13.82
CA VAL A 165 -6.71 9.57 15.27
C VAL A 165 -5.57 10.42 15.86
N ASP A 166 -5.86 11.23 16.87
CA ASP A 166 -4.82 11.95 17.59
C ASP A 166 -4.02 10.94 18.45
N ILE A 167 -2.78 10.68 18.03
CA ILE A 167 -1.94 9.69 18.72
C ILE A 167 -1.54 10.06 20.15
N LYS A 168 -1.79 11.29 20.60
CA LYS A 168 -1.65 11.70 22.01
C LYS A 168 -2.98 11.73 22.77
N ASP A 169 -4.10 11.68 22.03
CA ASP A 169 -5.46 11.57 22.60
C ASP A 169 -6.33 10.66 21.70
N PRO A 170 -6.13 9.34 21.75
CA PRO A 170 -6.75 8.39 20.81
C PRO A 170 -8.27 8.28 20.90
N LYS A 171 -8.91 9.10 21.73
CA LYS A 171 -10.37 9.23 21.76
C LYS A 171 -10.92 10.26 20.78
N HIS A 172 -10.06 11.08 20.21
CA HIS A 172 -10.41 12.17 19.30
C HIS A 172 -9.61 12.08 18.00
N TYR A 173 -10.12 12.73 16.96
CA TYR A 173 -9.42 12.95 15.71
C TYR A 173 -8.62 14.25 15.77
N ALA A 174 -7.54 14.32 14.99
CA ALA A 174 -6.77 15.54 14.78
C ALA A 174 -6.54 15.81 13.30
N VAL A 175 -6.34 17.07 12.95
CA VAL A 175 -5.86 17.47 11.61
C VAL A 175 -4.36 17.36 11.58
N TYR A 176 -3.82 16.60 10.64
CA TYR A 176 -2.41 16.43 10.37
C TYR A 176 -2.00 17.21 9.13
N LEU A 177 -0.89 17.91 9.22
CA LEU A 177 -0.24 18.60 8.10
C LEU A 177 1.13 17.99 7.88
N GLY A 178 1.46 17.64 6.65
CA GLY A 178 2.78 17.15 6.25
C GLY A 178 3.32 17.93 5.04
N HIS A 179 4.63 17.84 4.77
CA HIS A 179 5.14 18.37 3.51
C HIS A 179 4.66 17.50 2.33
N ALA A 180 4.43 18.16 1.20
CA ALA A 180 3.98 17.53 -0.04
C ALA A 180 4.61 18.25 -1.25
N GLY A 181 4.05 18.09 -2.44
CA GLY A 181 4.42 18.87 -3.63
C GLY A 181 5.49 18.20 -4.49
N LEU A 182 5.78 16.91 -4.29
CA LEU A 182 6.65 16.12 -5.16
C LEU A 182 5.81 15.22 -6.07
N GLY A 183 6.05 15.32 -7.36
CA GLY A 183 5.38 14.46 -8.34
C GLY A 183 6.12 13.15 -8.62
N LEU A 184 7.42 13.03 -8.33
CA LEU A 184 8.19 11.78 -8.37
C LEU A 184 8.09 11.02 -7.03
N PRO A 185 8.37 9.69 -6.99
CA PRO A 185 8.07 8.83 -5.84
C PRO A 185 8.77 9.21 -4.53
N ASP A 186 9.96 9.80 -4.61
CA ASP A 186 10.76 10.21 -3.45
C ASP A 186 11.65 11.41 -3.79
N ARG A 187 12.10 12.13 -2.74
CA ARG A 187 13.04 13.25 -2.86
C ARG A 187 14.34 12.86 -3.58
N ASP A 188 14.78 11.62 -3.42
CA ASP A 188 16.01 11.12 -4.02
C ASP A 188 15.98 11.14 -5.56
N TYR A 189 14.79 11.01 -6.17
CA TYR A 189 14.62 11.14 -7.62
C TYR A 189 14.99 12.53 -8.17
N TYR A 190 14.93 13.56 -7.33
CA TYR A 190 15.31 14.92 -7.70
C TYR A 190 16.77 15.22 -7.42
N LEU A 191 17.37 14.57 -6.40
CA LEU A 191 18.63 14.97 -5.78
C LEU A 191 19.80 14.04 -6.12
N LYS A 192 19.55 12.76 -6.37
CA LYS A 192 20.62 11.78 -6.62
C LYS A 192 20.92 11.61 -8.12
N PRO A 193 22.20 11.55 -8.50
CA PRO A 193 22.63 11.35 -9.89
C PRO A 193 22.03 10.10 -10.55
N ASP A 194 21.84 9.02 -9.81
CA ASP A 194 21.28 7.75 -10.29
C ASP A 194 19.88 7.89 -10.89
N PHE A 195 19.15 8.95 -10.53
CA PHE A 195 17.81 9.24 -11.03
C PHE A 195 17.75 10.40 -12.04
N ALA A 196 18.88 10.99 -12.42
CA ALA A 196 18.93 12.15 -13.31
C ALA A 196 18.15 11.93 -14.61
N ALA A 197 18.34 10.79 -15.28
CA ALA A 197 17.62 10.45 -16.52
C ALA A 197 16.10 10.33 -16.31
N LYS A 198 15.63 9.85 -15.14
CA LYS A 198 14.20 9.78 -14.82
C LYS A 198 13.62 11.17 -14.54
N LYS A 199 14.40 12.04 -13.88
CA LYS A 199 14.03 13.45 -13.67
C LYS A 199 13.90 14.22 -14.99
N GLU A 200 14.80 14.00 -15.94
CA GLU A 200 14.73 14.61 -17.27
C GLU A 200 13.48 14.17 -18.04
N LYS A 201 13.17 12.87 -18.02
CA LYS A 201 11.91 12.35 -18.60
C LYS A 201 10.68 12.92 -17.90
N TYR A 202 10.74 13.15 -16.60
CA TYR A 202 9.66 13.77 -15.86
C TYR A 202 9.45 15.23 -16.27
N GLN A 203 10.51 15.99 -16.53
CA GLN A 203 10.40 17.33 -17.11
C GLN A 203 9.76 17.32 -18.49
N THR A 204 10.15 16.38 -19.35
CA THR A 204 9.53 16.17 -20.67
C THR A 204 8.03 15.85 -20.55
N TYR A 205 7.67 14.98 -19.60
CA TYR A 205 6.28 14.66 -19.30
C TYR A 205 5.49 15.88 -18.82
N ALA A 206 6.06 16.71 -17.94
CA ALA A 206 5.41 17.93 -17.49
C ALA A 206 5.15 18.90 -18.64
N ALA A 207 6.14 19.07 -19.54
CA ALA A 207 5.98 19.89 -20.74
C ALA A 207 4.86 19.34 -21.64
N GLN A 208 4.83 18.02 -21.87
CA GLN A 208 3.80 17.37 -22.67
C GLN A 208 2.38 17.60 -22.10
N LEU A 209 2.18 17.46 -20.79
CA LEU A 209 0.87 17.71 -20.18
C LEU A 209 0.47 19.19 -20.29
N LEU A 210 1.40 20.12 -20.06
CA LEU A 210 1.15 21.55 -20.23
C LEU A 210 0.80 21.89 -21.70
N HIS A 211 1.43 21.28 -22.69
CA HIS A 211 1.04 21.40 -24.10
C HIS A 211 -0.37 20.89 -24.38
N LEU A 212 -0.72 19.73 -23.83
CA LEU A 212 -2.06 19.17 -24.00
C LEU A 212 -3.16 20.06 -23.37
N LEU A 213 -2.80 20.85 -22.35
CA LEU A 213 -3.66 21.87 -21.76
C LEU A 213 -3.63 23.22 -22.54
N HIS A 214 -2.84 23.36 -23.57
CA HIS A 214 -2.56 24.61 -24.27
C HIS A 214 -2.03 25.71 -23.31
N TRP A 215 -1.24 25.31 -22.30
CA TRP A 215 -0.63 26.25 -21.35
C TRP A 215 0.51 27.04 -22.01
N PRO A 216 0.60 28.37 -21.77
CA PRO A 216 1.63 29.20 -22.39
C PRO A 216 3.05 28.77 -21.98
N GLU A 217 4.02 28.85 -22.90
CA GLU A 217 5.45 28.58 -22.65
C GLU A 217 5.72 27.21 -21.99
N ALA A 218 5.04 26.13 -22.44
CA ALA A 218 4.98 24.83 -21.74
C ALA A 218 6.36 24.27 -21.37
N GLU A 219 7.36 24.30 -22.26
CA GLU A 219 8.72 23.80 -21.99
C GLU A 219 9.42 24.60 -20.90
N LYS A 220 9.35 25.95 -20.97
CA LYS A 220 9.93 26.83 -19.97
C LYS A 220 9.26 26.62 -18.61
N ARG A 221 7.92 26.55 -18.60
CA ARG A 221 7.16 26.34 -17.37
C ARG A 221 7.42 24.96 -16.77
N ALA A 222 7.56 23.92 -17.58
CA ALA A 222 7.95 22.60 -17.10
C ALA A 222 9.33 22.61 -16.41
N ALA A 223 10.32 23.30 -17.01
CA ALA A 223 11.64 23.42 -16.38
C ALA A 223 11.57 24.17 -15.03
N GLU A 224 10.80 25.25 -14.95
CA GLU A 224 10.57 26.00 -13.71
C GLU A 224 9.82 25.16 -12.65
N VAL A 225 8.84 24.35 -13.05
CA VAL A 225 8.12 23.41 -12.19
C VAL A 225 9.07 22.37 -11.59
N ILE A 226 9.93 21.77 -12.40
CA ILE A 226 10.88 20.76 -11.92
C ILE A 226 11.97 21.39 -11.01
N ASP A 227 12.39 22.61 -11.26
CA ASP A 227 13.29 23.36 -10.37
C ASP A 227 12.60 23.64 -9.01
N PHE A 228 11.34 24.05 -9.03
CA PHE A 228 10.55 24.26 -7.82
C PHE A 228 10.40 22.96 -6.99
N GLU A 229 9.98 21.86 -7.63
CA GLU A 229 9.88 20.56 -6.95
C GLU A 229 11.25 20.05 -6.44
N THR A 230 12.33 20.34 -7.16
CA THR A 230 13.71 19.98 -6.71
C THR A 230 14.06 20.71 -5.42
N LYS A 231 13.70 21.99 -5.30
CA LYS A 231 13.91 22.76 -4.06
C LYS A 231 13.03 22.27 -2.91
N ILE A 232 11.78 21.87 -3.22
CA ILE A 232 10.92 21.19 -2.22
C ILE A 232 11.57 19.87 -1.76
N ALA A 233 12.09 19.07 -2.69
CA ALA A 233 12.77 17.82 -2.38
C ALA A 233 13.97 18.00 -1.44
N ASP A 234 14.76 19.06 -1.66
CA ASP A 234 15.89 19.40 -0.78
C ASP A 234 15.44 19.79 0.64
N ALA A 235 14.32 20.50 0.76
CA ALA A 235 13.73 20.88 2.04
C ALA A 235 13.02 19.74 2.77
N SER A 236 12.63 18.66 2.06
CA SER A 236 11.82 17.55 2.56
C SER A 236 12.60 16.59 3.44
N TRP A 237 11.92 15.95 4.39
CA TRP A 237 12.47 14.85 5.16
C TRP A 237 12.61 13.57 4.32
N THR A 238 13.55 12.69 4.71
CA THR A 238 13.69 11.36 4.13
C THR A 238 12.56 10.44 4.64
N LYS A 239 12.26 9.37 3.89
CA LYS A 239 11.28 8.35 4.31
C LYS A 239 11.62 7.74 5.66
N THR A 240 12.91 7.52 5.96
CA THR A 240 13.36 7.03 7.27
C THR A 240 13.02 8.02 8.40
N GLN A 241 13.24 9.33 8.20
CA GLN A 241 12.90 10.34 9.20
C GLN A 241 11.39 10.43 9.45
N GLN A 242 10.58 10.27 8.39
CA GLN A 242 9.11 10.31 8.48
C GLN A 242 8.51 9.14 9.29
N ARG A 243 9.26 8.07 9.53
CA ARG A 243 8.80 6.92 10.32
C ARG A 243 8.72 7.19 11.82
N ASP A 244 9.43 8.17 12.36
CA ASP A 244 9.44 8.42 13.80
C ASP A 244 8.18 9.15 14.27
N PRO A 245 7.23 8.48 14.97
CA PRO A 245 5.99 9.09 15.42
C PRO A 245 6.20 10.16 16.51
N ILE A 246 7.36 10.17 17.19
CA ILE A 246 7.70 11.22 18.16
C ILE A 246 8.13 12.49 17.40
N ALA A 247 9.00 12.35 16.41
CA ALA A 247 9.50 13.47 15.61
C ALA A 247 8.40 14.10 14.75
N THR A 248 7.45 13.29 14.27
CA THR A 248 6.34 13.73 13.40
C THR A 248 5.11 14.20 14.15
N TYR A 249 5.10 14.21 15.51
CA TYR A 249 3.98 14.72 16.27
C TYR A 249 4.30 16.09 16.88
N ASN A 250 3.95 17.16 16.22
CA ASN A 250 4.15 18.53 16.68
C ASN A 250 2.80 19.27 16.70
N ALA A 251 2.06 19.08 17.76
CA ALA A 251 0.76 19.74 17.96
C ALA A 251 0.95 21.24 18.21
N MET A 252 0.19 22.07 17.52
CA MET A 252 0.25 23.52 17.67
C MET A 252 -1.07 24.18 17.27
N SER A 253 -1.32 25.37 17.77
CA SER A 253 -2.41 26.23 17.32
C SER A 253 -2.16 26.78 15.92
N ILE A 254 -3.22 27.27 15.26
CA ILE A 254 -3.09 27.92 13.95
C ILE A 254 -2.20 29.18 14.04
N ALA A 255 -2.23 29.92 15.15
CA ALA A 255 -1.35 31.09 15.35
C ALA A 255 0.14 30.69 15.46
N GLU A 256 0.45 29.58 16.12
CA GLU A 256 1.81 29.03 16.17
C GLU A 256 2.26 28.51 14.79
N LEU A 257 1.37 27.88 14.01
CA LEU A 257 1.64 27.47 12.63
C LEU A 257 1.94 28.67 11.73
N GLU A 258 1.14 29.75 11.85
CA GLU A 258 1.37 31.02 11.14
C GLU A 258 2.72 31.64 11.54
N THR A 259 3.14 31.48 12.79
CA THR A 259 4.46 31.94 13.27
C THR A 259 5.58 31.03 12.76
N LEU A 260 5.39 29.73 12.73
CA LEU A 260 6.36 28.75 12.21
C LEU A 260 6.65 28.94 10.73
N ALA A 261 5.62 29.15 9.93
CA ALA A 261 5.72 29.22 8.47
C ALA A 261 4.89 30.41 7.93
N PRO A 262 5.32 31.67 8.20
CA PRO A 262 4.53 32.89 7.95
C PRO A 262 4.37 33.23 6.47
N LYS A 263 5.14 32.58 5.59
CA LYS A 263 5.15 32.84 4.14
C LYS A 263 4.12 32.05 3.36
N PHE A 264 3.29 31.25 4.04
CA PHE A 264 2.18 30.53 3.43
C PHE A 264 0.84 31.00 4.01
N ALA A 265 -0.19 31.09 3.17
CA ALA A 265 -1.51 31.60 3.57
C ALA A 265 -2.36 30.45 4.18
N TRP A 266 -2.10 30.11 5.45
CA TRP A 266 -2.71 28.97 6.14
C TRP A 266 -4.24 29.07 6.25
N ARG A 267 -4.79 30.24 6.58
CA ARG A 267 -6.24 30.36 6.76
C ARG A 267 -7.03 30.16 5.48
N PRO A 268 -6.67 30.79 4.34
CA PRO A 268 -7.30 30.46 3.05
C PRO A 268 -7.18 28.96 2.68
N PHE A 269 -6.00 28.38 2.87
CA PHE A 269 -5.78 26.94 2.62
C PHE A 269 -6.70 26.04 3.46
N LEU A 270 -6.74 26.25 4.78
CA LEU A 270 -7.58 25.45 5.68
C LEU A 270 -9.08 25.70 5.45
N THR A 271 -9.48 26.91 5.09
CA THR A 271 -10.88 27.24 4.80
C THR A 271 -11.36 26.47 3.59
N GLU A 272 -10.60 26.45 2.50
CA GLU A 272 -10.95 25.71 1.28
C GLU A 272 -10.83 24.19 1.45
N ALA A 273 -10.03 23.73 2.41
CA ALA A 273 -10.00 22.33 2.83
C ALA A 273 -11.24 21.95 3.69
N GLY A 274 -12.16 22.87 3.97
CA GLY A 274 -13.30 22.62 4.87
C GLY A 274 -12.93 22.63 6.37
N LEU A 275 -11.73 23.09 6.72
CA LEU A 275 -11.14 23.07 8.06
C LEU A 275 -10.96 24.46 8.68
N GLY A 276 -11.66 25.48 8.17
CA GLY A 276 -11.52 26.88 8.59
C GLY A 276 -11.86 27.14 10.07
N LYS A 277 -12.53 26.22 10.76
CA LYS A 277 -12.88 26.32 12.18
C LYS A 277 -11.93 25.55 13.09
N VAL A 278 -10.90 24.90 12.54
CA VAL A 278 -9.92 24.12 13.31
C VAL A 278 -9.00 25.10 14.05
N GLU A 279 -8.83 24.89 15.34
CA GLU A 279 -7.98 25.74 16.20
C GLU A 279 -6.57 25.15 16.39
N ARG A 280 -6.41 23.83 16.19
CA ARG A 280 -5.18 23.09 16.42
C ARG A 280 -4.91 22.09 15.29
N VAL A 281 -3.64 21.93 14.95
CA VAL A 281 -3.14 20.95 13.99
C VAL A 281 -1.94 20.19 14.54
N VAL A 282 -1.64 19.04 13.98
CA VAL A 282 -0.39 18.30 14.21
C VAL A 282 0.47 18.47 12.95
N VAL A 283 1.64 19.07 13.10
CA VAL A 283 2.60 19.27 12.02
C VAL A 283 3.61 18.10 12.04
N ALA A 284 3.72 17.38 10.94
CA ALA A 284 4.58 16.19 10.88
C ALA A 284 6.07 16.62 10.74
N GLU A 285 6.49 17.11 9.62
CA GLU A 285 7.90 17.43 9.36
C GLU A 285 8.20 18.90 9.67
N LYS A 286 8.12 19.26 10.94
CA LYS A 286 8.15 20.66 11.42
C LYS A 286 9.27 21.52 10.83
N SER A 287 10.48 20.97 10.68
CA SER A 287 11.63 21.75 10.16
C SER A 287 11.59 22.00 8.65
N ALA A 288 10.75 21.28 7.89
CA ALA A 288 10.54 21.48 6.45
C ALA A 288 9.58 22.66 6.17
N PHE A 289 8.61 22.90 7.06
CA PHE A 289 7.53 23.85 6.85
C PHE A 289 8.01 25.29 6.55
N PRO A 290 8.88 25.92 7.37
CA PRO A 290 9.35 27.27 7.07
C PRO A 290 10.12 27.35 5.75
N LYS A 291 10.89 26.31 5.40
CA LYS A 291 11.66 26.26 4.16
C LYS A 291 10.74 26.19 2.92
N ILE A 292 9.73 25.32 2.95
CA ILE A 292 8.77 25.15 1.85
C ILE A 292 7.88 26.40 1.72
N ALA A 293 7.45 26.99 2.83
CA ALA A 293 6.70 28.25 2.81
C ALA A 293 7.52 29.43 2.20
N GLU A 294 8.81 29.50 2.51
CA GLU A 294 9.72 30.48 1.92
C GLU A 294 9.92 30.24 0.42
N LEU A 295 10.02 28.99 -0.03
CA LEU A 295 10.07 28.63 -1.45
C LEU A 295 8.81 29.07 -2.18
N PHE A 296 7.64 28.83 -1.59
CA PHE A 296 6.36 29.29 -2.14
C PHE A 296 6.32 30.82 -2.30
N ASP A 297 6.78 31.57 -1.29
CA ASP A 297 6.81 33.04 -1.34
C ASP A 297 7.78 33.60 -2.40
N LYS A 298 8.92 32.95 -2.60
CA LYS A 298 9.94 33.36 -3.57
C LYS A 298 9.67 32.93 -5.01
N THR A 299 8.85 31.93 -5.21
CA THR A 299 8.53 31.43 -6.56
C THR A 299 7.56 32.37 -7.27
N SER A 300 7.76 32.57 -8.56
CA SER A 300 6.88 33.44 -9.36
C SER A 300 5.45 32.90 -9.40
N LEU A 301 4.46 33.79 -9.53
CA LEU A 301 3.05 33.38 -9.63
C LEU A 301 2.83 32.54 -10.87
N GLU A 302 3.48 32.87 -11.98
CA GLU A 302 3.37 32.12 -13.23
C GLU A 302 3.90 30.68 -13.08
N THR A 303 4.99 30.48 -12.34
CA THR A 303 5.51 29.13 -12.04
C THR A 303 4.56 28.34 -11.15
N LEU A 304 4.00 28.98 -10.10
CA LEU A 304 3.03 28.35 -9.21
C LEU A 304 1.72 28.00 -9.93
N GLN A 305 1.25 28.86 -10.82
CA GLN A 305 0.09 28.61 -11.68
C GLN A 305 0.36 27.44 -12.63
N ALA A 306 1.53 27.40 -13.28
CA ALA A 306 1.91 26.30 -14.15
C ALA A 306 2.05 24.97 -13.39
N TRP A 307 2.61 25.02 -12.16
CA TRP A 307 2.68 23.85 -11.28
C TRP A 307 1.28 23.31 -10.91
N GLN A 308 0.32 24.19 -10.60
CA GLN A 308 -1.07 23.79 -10.36
C GLN A 308 -1.72 23.21 -11.62
N ALA A 309 -1.53 23.82 -12.78
CA ALA A 309 -2.05 23.31 -14.04
C ALA A 309 -1.47 21.92 -14.39
N PHE A 310 -0.16 21.75 -14.18
CA PHE A 310 0.49 20.44 -14.34
C PHE A 310 -0.08 19.41 -13.39
N ASN A 311 -0.26 19.72 -12.09
CA ASN A 311 -0.85 18.79 -11.13
C ASN A 311 -2.27 18.37 -11.50
N ILE A 312 -3.11 19.32 -11.93
CA ILE A 312 -4.46 18.99 -12.42
C ILE A 312 -4.41 18.02 -13.60
N ALA A 313 -3.53 18.28 -14.57
CA ALA A 313 -3.39 17.40 -15.73
C ALA A 313 -2.90 16.00 -15.33
N ASP A 314 -1.89 15.92 -14.45
CA ASP A 314 -1.31 14.66 -13.99
C ASP A 314 -2.32 13.82 -13.17
N HIS A 315 -3.07 14.45 -12.26
CA HIS A 315 -4.07 13.75 -11.46
C HIS A 315 -5.33 13.37 -12.26
N ALA A 316 -5.72 14.20 -13.22
CA ALA A 316 -6.88 13.90 -14.08
C ALA A 316 -6.53 12.98 -15.26
N ALA A 317 -5.24 12.81 -15.61
CA ALA A 317 -4.79 12.05 -16.79
C ALA A 317 -5.43 10.67 -16.96
N PRO A 318 -5.65 9.86 -15.89
CA PRO A 318 -6.32 8.56 -16.02
C PRO A 318 -7.74 8.62 -16.59
N TYR A 319 -8.40 9.78 -16.48
CA TYR A 319 -9.81 10.01 -16.80
C TYR A 319 -10.00 10.90 -18.04
N LEU A 320 -8.90 11.30 -18.69
CA LEU A 320 -8.90 12.18 -19.86
C LEU A 320 -8.70 11.40 -21.18
N SER A 321 -8.52 12.14 -22.28
CA SER A 321 -8.30 11.57 -23.60
C SER A 321 -7.05 10.70 -23.71
N LYS A 322 -6.97 9.89 -24.76
CA LYS A 322 -5.86 8.95 -25.00
C LYS A 322 -4.49 9.61 -24.90
N ALA A 323 -4.34 10.85 -25.36
CA ALA A 323 -3.08 11.58 -25.34
C ALA A 323 -2.54 11.76 -23.89
N PHE A 324 -3.40 12.07 -22.92
CA PHE A 324 -3.03 12.18 -21.50
C PHE A 324 -2.69 10.80 -20.92
N ILE A 325 -3.48 9.80 -21.23
CA ILE A 325 -3.28 8.42 -20.76
C ILE A 325 -1.94 7.86 -21.27
N ASP A 326 -1.61 8.08 -22.55
CA ASP A 326 -0.34 7.63 -23.13
C ASP A 326 0.86 8.34 -22.49
N ALA A 327 0.76 9.64 -22.25
CA ALA A 327 1.80 10.41 -21.57
C ALA A 327 2.01 9.91 -20.13
N LEU A 328 0.92 9.69 -19.39
CA LEU A 328 0.94 9.11 -18.05
C LEU A 328 1.63 7.75 -18.04
N PHE A 329 1.25 6.85 -18.95
CA PHE A 329 1.82 5.51 -19.06
C PHE A 329 3.33 5.54 -19.33
N GLU A 330 3.80 6.32 -20.31
CA GLU A 330 5.23 6.43 -20.63
C GLU A 330 6.07 6.90 -19.44
N MET A 331 5.55 7.83 -18.65
CA MET A 331 6.26 8.32 -17.47
C MET A 331 6.07 7.43 -16.24
N ARG A 332 4.84 7.21 -15.80
CA ARG A 332 4.53 6.61 -14.50
C ARG A 332 4.71 5.09 -14.49
N ASN A 333 4.25 4.41 -15.54
CA ASN A 333 4.27 2.96 -15.60
C ASN A 333 5.56 2.45 -16.26
N LYS A 334 5.92 2.97 -17.42
CA LYS A 334 7.08 2.49 -18.18
C LYS A 334 8.41 3.02 -17.60
N THR A 335 8.57 4.33 -17.45
CA THR A 335 9.83 4.92 -16.97
C THR A 335 10.11 4.63 -15.50
N LEU A 336 9.10 4.72 -14.63
CA LEU A 336 9.30 4.53 -13.19
C LEU A 336 9.24 3.08 -12.73
N SER A 337 8.53 2.20 -13.45
CA SER A 337 8.25 0.83 -13.01
C SER A 337 8.66 -0.24 -14.00
N GLY A 338 9.14 0.13 -15.20
CA GLY A 338 9.58 -0.82 -16.23
C GLY A 338 8.46 -1.60 -16.91
N GLN A 339 7.19 -1.22 -16.73
CA GLN A 339 6.03 -1.85 -17.37
C GLN A 339 6.10 -1.60 -18.88
N ALA A 340 5.99 -2.66 -19.70
CA ALA A 340 6.21 -2.55 -21.13
C ALA A 340 4.95 -2.11 -21.91
N GLU A 341 3.77 -2.53 -21.49
CA GLU A 341 2.49 -2.27 -22.14
C GLU A 341 1.48 -1.69 -21.16
N GLN A 342 0.58 -0.87 -21.68
CA GLN A 342 -0.52 -0.33 -20.88
C GLN A 342 -1.55 -1.42 -20.57
N GLN A 343 -2.14 -1.36 -19.39
CA GLN A 343 -3.25 -2.23 -19.03
C GLN A 343 -4.47 -2.00 -19.93
N LEU A 344 -5.22 -3.07 -20.15
CA LEU A 344 -6.51 -3.01 -20.86
C LEU A 344 -7.46 -2.02 -20.18
N ARG A 345 -8.29 -1.34 -20.97
CA ARG A 345 -9.19 -0.30 -20.46
C ARG A 345 -10.09 -0.80 -19.33
N TRP A 346 -10.67 -1.99 -19.46
CA TRP A 346 -11.55 -2.54 -18.43
C TRP A 346 -10.83 -2.71 -17.07
N LYS A 347 -9.54 -3.11 -17.06
CA LYS A 347 -8.73 -3.20 -15.85
C LYS A 347 -8.59 -1.82 -15.20
N ARG A 348 -8.21 -0.82 -16.00
CA ARG A 348 -8.13 0.56 -15.55
C ARG A 348 -9.46 1.09 -15.02
N GLY A 349 -10.58 0.69 -15.64
CA GLY A 349 -11.93 1.00 -15.18
C GLY A 349 -12.24 0.37 -13.83
N VAL A 350 -11.87 -0.89 -13.63
CA VAL A 350 -11.98 -1.56 -12.32
C VAL A 350 -11.18 -0.80 -11.27
N HIS A 351 -9.94 -0.41 -11.56
CA HIS A 351 -9.11 0.37 -10.62
C HIS A 351 -9.71 1.74 -10.32
N ALA A 352 -10.20 2.44 -11.32
CA ALA A 352 -10.84 3.74 -11.13
C ALA A 352 -12.04 3.68 -10.18
N VAL A 353 -12.84 2.61 -10.26
CA VAL A 353 -14.05 2.45 -9.43
C VAL A 353 -13.73 1.89 -8.06
N SER A 354 -12.94 0.80 -7.99
CA SER A 354 -12.75 0.00 -6.77
C SER A 354 -11.44 0.19 -6.04
N GLY A 355 -10.49 0.93 -6.64
CA GLY A 355 -9.10 0.92 -6.18
C GLY A 355 -8.37 -0.39 -6.51
N GLY A 356 -7.15 -0.53 -6.04
CA GLY A 356 -6.37 -1.75 -6.20
C GLY A 356 -4.88 -1.59 -5.86
N ASP A 357 -4.18 -2.71 -5.69
CA ASP A 357 -2.75 -2.81 -5.36
C ASP A 357 -1.84 -2.69 -6.59
N TYR A 358 -2.19 -1.91 -7.57
CA TYR A 358 -1.68 -2.02 -8.93
C TYR A 358 -0.51 -1.11 -9.24
N GLY A 359 0.49 -1.18 -8.42
CA GLY A 359 1.77 -0.53 -8.69
C GLY A 359 1.68 0.99 -8.65
N ALA A 360 2.62 1.63 -7.97
CA ALA A 360 2.67 3.07 -7.71
C ALA A 360 2.87 3.96 -8.97
N GLY A 361 2.50 3.48 -10.16
CA GLY A 361 2.52 4.25 -11.39
C GLY A 361 1.18 4.86 -11.75
N ASP A 362 0.09 4.22 -11.33
CA ASP A 362 -1.24 4.70 -11.67
C ASP A 362 -1.68 5.81 -10.72
N ARG A 363 -2.27 6.87 -11.26
CA ARG A 363 -2.82 8.00 -10.49
C ARG A 363 -4.26 7.74 -10.02
N TYR A 364 -4.68 6.48 -9.99
CA TYR A 364 -5.95 6.11 -9.37
C TYR A 364 -5.85 6.19 -7.85
N ASP A 365 -6.95 6.55 -7.22
CA ASP A 365 -7.06 6.46 -5.77
C ASP A 365 -6.88 5.01 -5.31
N ARG A 366 -6.10 4.79 -4.24
CA ARG A 366 -5.82 3.46 -3.70
C ARG A 366 -7.10 2.69 -3.36
N PHE A 367 -8.10 3.40 -2.88
CA PHE A 367 -9.38 2.81 -2.48
C PHE A 367 -10.46 2.93 -3.56
N GLY A 368 -10.14 3.58 -4.70
CA GLY A 368 -11.06 3.86 -5.79
C GLY A 368 -12.13 4.88 -5.46
N ASN A 369 -12.76 5.42 -6.49
CA ASN A 369 -13.78 6.45 -6.31
C ASN A 369 -15.06 5.95 -5.60
N LEU A 370 -15.38 4.65 -5.73
CA LEU A 370 -16.52 4.00 -5.08
C LEU A 370 -16.12 2.69 -4.38
N GLY A 371 -14.86 2.59 -3.92
CA GLY A 371 -14.30 1.34 -3.42
C GLY A 371 -15.05 0.74 -2.23
N TRP A 372 -15.58 1.56 -1.32
CA TRP A 372 -16.39 1.05 -0.20
C TRP A 372 -17.76 0.53 -0.66
N ALA A 373 -18.37 1.15 -1.68
CA ALA A 373 -19.59 0.66 -2.30
C ALA A 373 -19.34 -0.70 -3.01
N VAL A 374 -18.25 -0.77 -3.76
CA VAL A 374 -17.80 -2.02 -4.41
C VAL A 374 -17.51 -3.09 -3.37
N GLY A 375 -16.88 -2.73 -2.26
CA GLY A 375 -16.56 -3.65 -1.16
C GLY A 375 -17.78 -4.33 -0.55
N GLN A 376 -18.90 -3.62 -0.42
CA GLN A 376 -20.19 -4.19 0.02
C GLN A 376 -20.66 -5.27 -0.95
N LEU A 377 -20.66 -4.97 -2.26
CA LEU A 377 -21.11 -5.90 -3.30
C LEU A 377 -20.17 -7.11 -3.42
N TYR A 378 -18.86 -6.88 -3.35
CA TYR A 378 -17.83 -7.92 -3.40
C TYR A 378 -17.98 -8.90 -2.24
N SER A 379 -18.08 -8.41 -1.01
CA SER A 379 -18.19 -9.23 0.19
C SER A 379 -19.45 -10.08 0.20
N ALA A 380 -20.58 -9.47 -0.16
CA ALA A 380 -21.86 -10.19 -0.26
C ALA A 380 -21.82 -11.36 -1.26
N LYS A 381 -21.06 -11.23 -2.34
CA LYS A 381 -21.00 -12.23 -3.42
C LYS A 381 -19.89 -13.27 -3.23
N TYR A 382 -18.73 -12.87 -2.67
CA TYR A 382 -17.49 -13.68 -2.74
C TYR A 382 -16.88 -14.08 -1.39
N PHE A 383 -17.39 -13.57 -0.25
CA PHE A 383 -16.86 -13.88 1.06
C PHE A 383 -17.90 -14.56 1.96
N PRO A 384 -17.92 -15.90 2.01
CA PRO A 384 -18.92 -16.62 2.80
C PRO A 384 -18.62 -16.56 4.32
N PRO A 385 -19.66 -16.57 5.19
CA PRO A 385 -19.49 -16.53 6.65
C PRO A 385 -18.61 -17.66 7.21
N THR A 386 -18.57 -18.82 6.56
CA THR A 386 -17.75 -19.96 6.99
C THR A 386 -16.24 -19.69 6.85
N ALA A 387 -15.81 -18.87 5.89
CA ALA A 387 -14.43 -18.45 5.77
C ALA A 387 -14.05 -17.53 6.93
N LYS A 388 -14.93 -16.58 7.29
CA LYS A 388 -14.74 -15.66 8.43
C LYS A 388 -14.46 -16.42 9.72
N ALA A 389 -15.29 -17.41 10.06
CA ALA A 389 -15.14 -18.19 11.29
C ALA A 389 -13.80 -18.95 11.39
N LYS A 390 -13.31 -19.53 10.28
CA LYS A 390 -12.00 -20.21 10.27
C LYS A 390 -10.83 -19.25 10.48
N ILE A 391 -10.92 -18.03 9.95
CA ILE A 391 -9.88 -17.01 10.16
C ILE A 391 -9.92 -16.51 11.60
N GLU A 392 -11.09 -16.31 12.18
CA GLU A 392 -11.24 -15.90 13.58
C GLU A 392 -10.62 -16.94 14.53
N GLU A 393 -10.80 -18.24 14.27
CA GLU A 393 -10.13 -19.30 15.01
C GLU A 393 -8.60 -19.23 14.87
N LEU A 394 -8.09 -19.02 13.65
CA LEU A 394 -6.66 -18.90 13.40
C LEU A 394 -6.06 -17.70 14.13
N VAL A 395 -6.73 -16.55 14.08
CA VAL A 395 -6.34 -15.34 14.83
C VAL A 395 -6.29 -15.60 16.34
N ALA A 396 -7.29 -16.27 16.91
CA ALA A 396 -7.30 -16.59 18.33
C ALA A 396 -6.09 -17.46 18.72
N ASN A 397 -5.75 -18.46 17.90
CA ASN A 397 -4.58 -19.32 18.15
C ASN A 397 -3.27 -18.54 18.10
N LEU A 398 -3.13 -17.60 17.14
CA LEU A 398 -1.95 -16.76 16.99
C LEU A 398 -1.81 -15.76 18.16
N LYS A 399 -2.93 -15.19 18.62
CA LYS A 399 -2.93 -14.30 19.78
C LYS A 399 -2.49 -15.04 21.06
N VAL A 400 -2.94 -16.27 21.27
CA VAL A 400 -2.47 -17.13 22.37
C VAL A 400 -0.98 -17.44 22.25
N ALA A 401 -0.50 -17.80 21.05
CA ALA A 401 0.91 -18.07 20.83
C ALA A 401 1.79 -16.85 21.11
N MET A 402 1.38 -15.66 20.67
CA MET A 402 2.09 -14.41 20.97
C MET A 402 2.10 -14.09 22.48
N HIS A 403 0.98 -14.33 23.17
CA HIS A 403 0.88 -14.13 24.61
C HIS A 403 1.89 -15.00 25.37
N GLU A 404 1.97 -16.29 25.07
CA GLU A 404 2.94 -17.21 25.69
C GLU A 404 4.38 -16.84 25.31
N ARG A 405 4.61 -16.38 24.09
CA ARG A 405 5.94 -15.94 23.66
C ARG A 405 6.41 -14.70 24.43
N ILE A 406 5.58 -13.67 24.58
CA ILE A 406 5.91 -12.47 25.39
C ILE A 406 6.27 -12.87 26.83
N LYS A 407 5.51 -13.77 27.45
CA LYS A 407 5.83 -14.28 28.80
C LYS A 407 7.20 -14.97 28.85
N GLY A 408 7.54 -15.71 27.80
CA GLY A 408 8.79 -16.47 27.72
C GLY A 408 10.04 -15.67 27.36
N LEU A 409 9.94 -14.37 27.02
CA LEU A 409 11.11 -13.56 26.67
C LEU A 409 12.05 -13.41 27.87
N ASP A 410 13.29 -13.80 27.71
CA ASP A 410 14.33 -13.75 28.75
C ASP A 410 14.96 -12.37 28.95
N TRP A 411 14.87 -11.53 27.94
CA TRP A 411 15.47 -10.20 27.90
C TRP A 411 14.51 -9.06 28.32
N MET A 412 13.20 -9.31 28.37
CA MET A 412 12.18 -8.33 28.72
C MET A 412 11.80 -8.47 30.21
N GLY A 413 11.83 -7.38 30.97
CA GLY A 413 11.47 -7.35 32.36
C GLY A 413 9.96 -7.52 32.59
N GLU A 414 9.56 -7.98 33.78
CA GLU A 414 8.15 -8.28 34.11
C GLU A 414 7.23 -7.05 34.04
N ALA A 415 7.74 -5.84 34.27
CA ALA A 415 6.96 -4.61 34.14
C ALA A 415 6.56 -4.38 32.68
N THR A 416 7.51 -4.49 31.75
CA THR A 416 7.26 -4.34 30.30
C THR A 416 6.40 -5.47 29.78
N LYS A 417 6.63 -6.73 30.19
CA LYS A 417 5.78 -7.88 29.81
C LYS A 417 4.32 -7.66 30.19
N THR A 418 4.07 -7.18 31.42
CA THR A 418 2.71 -6.92 31.93
C THR A 418 1.99 -5.90 31.02
N GLN A 419 2.64 -4.82 30.64
CA GLN A 419 2.06 -3.82 29.74
C GLN A 419 1.92 -4.34 28.30
N ALA A 420 2.88 -5.12 27.81
CA ALA A 420 2.82 -5.75 26.49
C ALA A 420 1.62 -6.71 26.39
N LEU A 421 1.40 -7.54 27.39
CA LEU A 421 0.25 -8.46 27.45
C LEU A 421 -1.07 -7.67 27.51
N LYS A 422 -1.15 -6.64 28.36
CA LYS A 422 -2.32 -5.75 28.40
C LYS A 422 -2.59 -5.15 27.01
N LYS A 423 -1.55 -4.68 26.32
CA LYS A 423 -1.69 -4.10 24.96
C LYS A 423 -2.19 -5.15 23.96
N LEU A 424 -1.62 -6.35 23.95
CA LEU A 424 -2.07 -7.45 23.10
C LEU A 424 -3.56 -7.77 23.30
N ASP A 425 -4.05 -7.70 24.54
CA ASP A 425 -5.45 -7.97 24.85
C ASP A 425 -6.41 -6.89 24.32
N THR A 426 -5.93 -5.64 24.15
CA THR A 426 -6.76 -4.54 23.64
C THR A 426 -6.95 -4.53 22.12
N TYR A 427 -6.23 -5.35 21.38
CA TYR A 427 -6.37 -5.36 19.92
C TYR A 427 -7.74 -5.85 19.47
N ASN A 428 -8.39 -5.03 18.64
CA ASN A 428 -9.63 -5.33 17.94
C ASN A 428 -9.32 -6.01 16.61
N ILE A 429 -9.78 -7.25 16.45
CA ILE A 429 -9.54 -8.02 15.22
C ILE A 429 -10.74 -7.86 14.28
N LYS A 430 -10.47 -7.41 13.07
CA LYS A 430 -11.47 -7.16 12.03
C LYS A 430 -11.24 -8.07 10.84
N VAL A 431 -12.24 -8.88 10.45
CA VAL A 431 -12.12 -9.89 9.40
C VAL A 431 -13.19 -9.72 8.35
N GLY A 432 -12.78 -9.69 7.09
CA GLY A 432 -13.65 -9.70 5.92
C GLY A 432 -14.14 -8.34 5.48
N TYR A 433 -15.06 -7.74 6.21
CA TYR A 433 -15.72 -6.48 5.84
C TYR A 433 -16.30 -5.76 7.07
N PRO A 434 -16.48 -4.42 7.03
CA PRO A 434 -17.06 -3.66 8.13
C PRO A 434 -18.54 -3.98 8.35
N ASP A 435 -18.98 -4.07 9.61
CA ASP A 435 -20.38 -4.32 9.98
C ASP A 435 -21.29 -3.15 9.57
N LYS A 436 -20.77 -1.92 9.55
CA LYS A 436 -21.49 -0.73 9.10
C LYS A 436 -21.00 -0.33 7.71
N PRO A 437 -21.82 -0.49 6.68
CA PRO A 437 -21.45 -0.03 5.35
C PRO A 437 -21.42 1.50 5.28
N ARG A 438 -20.51 2.05 4.44
CA ARG A 438 -20.47 3.48 4.16
C ARG A 438 -21.73 3.88 3.34
N ASP A 439 -22.35 4.99 3.72
CA ASP A 439 -23.54 5.54 3.03
C ASP A 439 -23.12 6.35 1.79
N TYR A 440 -23.66 5.97 0.63
CA TYR A 440 -23.49 6.66 -0.65
C TYR A 440 -24.81 7.29 -1.15
N SER A 441 -25.88 7.35 -0.33
CA SER A 441 -27.19 7.86 -0.74
C SER A 441 -27.11 9.26 -1.36
N ASN A 442 -26.29 10.13 -0.80
CA ASN A 442 -26.12 11.52 -1.23
C ASN A 442 -25.08 11.72 -2.34
N VAL A 443 -24.46 10.68 -2.85
CA VAL A 443 -23.45 10.77 -3.92
C VAL A 443 -24.13 10.59 -5.27
N GLU A 444 -24.25 11.68 -6.05
CA GLU A 444 -24.79 11.61 -7.40
C GLU A 444 -23.72 11.04 -8.35
N ILE A 445 -24.05 9.96 -9.05
CA ILE A 445 -23.22 9.37 -10.12
C ILE A 445 -24.05 9.38 -11.41
N ARG A 446 -23.41 9.73 -12.53
CA ARG A 446 -24.01 9.79 -13.86
C ARG A 446 -23.24 8.91 -14.83
N ASP A 447 -23.93 8.34 -15.79
CA ASP A 447 -23.31 7.43 -16.76
C ASP A 447 -22.61 8.16 -17.94
N ASP A 448 -22.70 9.50 -18.00
CA ASP A 448 -22.16 10.37 -19.05
C ASP A 448 -21.21 11.48 -18.55
N ASP A 449 -20.83 11.48 -17.26
CA ASP A 449 -20.02 12.55 -16.64
C ASP A 449 -18.89 11.98 -15.78
N LEU A 450 -17.85 11.40 -16.41
CA LEU A 450 -16.74 10.74 -15.71
C LEU A 450 -16.00 11.68 -14.76
N ILE A 451 -15.54 12.84 -15.23
CA ILE A 451 -14.79 13.81 -14.40
C ILE A 451 -15.66 14.34 -13.26
N GLY A 452 -16.94 14.61 -13.52
CA GLY A 452 -17.88 15.00 -12.47
C GLY A 452 -18.10 13.89 -11.45
N ASN A 453 -18.15 12.62 -11.86
CA ASN A 453 -18.26 11.47 -10.96
C ASN A 453 -17.05 11.37 -10.02
N VAL A 454 -15.81 11.46 -10.55
CA VAL A 454 -14.58 11.45 -9.75
C VAL A 454 -14.61 12.55 -8.68
N ARG A 455 -14.98 13.77 -9.07
CA ARG A 455 -15.04 14.91 -8.15
C ARG A 455 -16.12 14.76 -7.08
N ARG A 456 -17.33 14.31 -7.46
CA ARG A 456 -18.42 14.09 -6.50
C ARG A 456 -18.09 13.00 -5.49
N ALA A 457 -17.40 11.94 -5.94
CA ALA A 457 -16.89 10.91 -5.05
C ALA A 457 -15.82 11.45 -4.09
N ALA A 458 -14.83 12.19 -4.58
CA ALA A 458 -13.80 12.81 -3.74
C ALA A 458 -14.36 13.79 -2.71
N VAL A 459 -15.34 14.62 -3.12
CA VAL A 459 -16.05 15.54 -2.20
C VAL A 459 -16.78 14.76 -1.10
N ALA A 460 -17.46 13.66 -1.45
CA ALA A 460 -18.17 12.84 -0.49
C ALA A 460 -17.23 12.12 0.49
N ASP A 461 -16.12 11.59 0.02
CA ASP A 461 -15.12 10.94 0.87
C ASP A 461 -14.43 11.91 1.83
N TRP A 462 -14.10 13.09 1.33
CA TRP A 462 -13.53 14.13 2.18
C TRP A 462 -14.56 14.66 3.21
N ALA A 463 -15.80 14.88 2.80
CA ALA A 463 -16.87 15.27 3.72
C ALA A 463 -17.11 14.22 4.80
N PHE A 464 -17.10 12.92 4.45
CA PHE A 464 -17.15 11.82 5.41
C PHE A 464 -16.00 11.89 6.43
N THR A 465 -14.81 12.27 5.99
CA THR A 465 -13.62 12.39 6.85
C THR A 465 -13.74 13.62 7.76
N VAL A 466 -14.10 14.79 7.22
CA VAL A 466 -14.23 16.06 7.97
C VAL A 466 -15.34 15.99 9.03
N GLN A 467 -16.49 15.40 8.71
CA GLN A 467 -17.60 15.33 9.67
C GLN A 467 -17.30 14.52 10.93
N ARG A 468 -16.28 13.64 10.91
CA ARG A 468 -15.84 12.85 12.08
C ARG A 468 -15.01 13.67 13.07
N LEU A 469 -14.37 14.75 12.61
CA LEU A 469 -13.40 15.53 13.39
C LEU A 469 -13.91 16.00 14.77
N PRO A 470 -15.15 16.51 14.93
CA PRO A 470 -15.66 16.92 16.24
C PRO A 470 -16.15 15.75 17.11
N GLY A 471 -16.17 14.54 16.59
CA GLY A 471 -16.71 13.36 17.25
C GLY A 471 -15.67 12.53 18.01
N ALA A 472 -16.16 11.55 18.77
CA ALA A 472 -15.30 10.49 19.29
C ALA A 472 -14.85 9.56 18.16
N VAL A 473 -13.68 8.96 18.35
CA VAL A 473 -13.11 7.98 17.40
C VAL A 473 -14.03 6.76 17.27
N ASP A 474 -14.45 6.44 16.05
CA ASP A 474 -15.23 5.22 15.76
C ASP A 474 -14.29 4.02 15.61
N MET A 475 -14.21 3.20 16.67
CA MET A 475 -13.40 2.00 16.69
C MET A 475 -13.86 0.91 15.72
N SER A 476 -15.05 1.03 15.11
CA SER A 476 -15.57 0.09 14.11
C SER A 476 -15.13 0.42 12.69
N ASP A 477 -14.52 1.59 12.45
CA ASP A 477 -14.10 2.05 11.12
C ASP A 477 -12.93 1.22 10.57
N TRP A 478 -12.78 1.19 9.27
CA TRP A 478 -11.75 0.44 8.55
C TRP A 478 -10.91 1.38 7.68
N GLY A 479 -9.60 1.10 7.60
CA GLY A 479 -8.66 1.82 6.74
C GLY A 479 -8.44 1.21 5.37
N MET A 480 -9.01 0.01 5.10
CA MET A 480 -8.92 -0.67 3.79
C MET A 480 -10.28 -1.20 3.37
N THR A 481 -10.54 -1.15 2.05
CA THR A 481 -11.78 -1.69 1.47
C THR A 481 -11.79 -3.22 1.50
N PRO A 482 -12.96 -3.88 1.57
CA PRO A 482 -13.07 -5.34 1.67
C PRO A 482 -12.40 -6.12 0.53
N GLN A 483 -12.32 -5.58 -0.68
CA GLN A 483 -11.68 -6.21 -1.83
C GLN A 483 -10.15 -6.05 -1.87
N THR A 484 -9.55 -5.29 -0.94
CA THR A 484 -8.10 -5.09 -0.87
C THR A 484 -7.38 -6.39 -0.51
N ASN A 485 -6.32 -6.73 -1.27
CA ASN A 485 -5.49 -7.92 -1.06
C ASN A 485 -4.32 -7.62 -0.12
N ASP A 486 -4.60 -7.00 1.01
CA ASP A 486 -3.61 -6.62 2.01
C ASP A 486 -4.19 -6.71 3.42
N ALA A 487 -3.33 -6.48 4.44
CA ALA A 487 -3.70 -6.40 5.84
C ALA A 487 -3.00 -5.20 6.48
N TYR A 488 -3.41 -4.79 7.68
CA TYR A 488 -2.72 -3.73 8.42
C TYR A 488 -2.96 -3.80 9.92
N ASN A 489 -2.00 -3.26 10.69
CA ASN A 489 -2.16 -2.88 12.08
C ASN A 489 -2.37 -1.36 12.15
N GLY A 490 -3.48 -0.91 12.70
CA GLY A 490 -3.94 0.47 12.60
C GLY A 490 -3.94 1.26 13.89
N ALA A 491 -4.05 2.58 13.77
CA ALA A 491 -4.12 3.53 14.88
C ALA A 491 -5.35 3.30 15.81
N LEU A 492 -6.37 2.61 15.31
CA LEU A 492 -7.55 2.20 16.10
C LEU A 492 -7.30 0.97 16.98
N ARG A 493 -6.05 0.59 17.21
CA ARG A 493 -5.68 -0.68 17.87
C ARG A 493 -6.39 -1.86 17.20
N ASP A 494 -6.46 -1.82 15.89
CA ASP A 494 -7.12 -2.81 15.07
C ASP A 494 -6.10 -3.53 14.19
N ILE A 495 -6.39 -4.79 13.96
CA ILE A 495 -5.69 -5.63 13.01
C ILE A 495 -6.74 -6.09 12.03
N VAL A 496 -6.56 -5.71 10.77
CA VAL A 496 -7.60 -5.81 9.76
C VAL A 496 -7.17 -6.73 8.63
N PHE A 497 -8.03 -7.71 8.32
CA PHE A 497 -7.87 -8.67 7.23
C PHE A 497 -9.06 -8.56 6.29
N PRO A 498 -9.00 -7.73 5.24
CA PRO A 498 -10.05 -7.63 4.23
C PRO A 498 -10.35 -8.97 3.54
N ALA A 499 -11.56 -9.14 3.03
CA ALA A 499 -11.98 -10.36 2.33
C ALA A 499 -11.06 -10.69 1.13
N GLY A 500 -10.48 -9.68 0.49
CA GLY A 500 -9.60 -9.84 -0.66
C GLY A 500 -8.35 -10.68 -0.39
N ILE A 501 -7.71 -10.54 0.79
CA ILE A 501 -6.50 -11.33 1.13
C ILE A 501 -6.83 -12.76 1.59
N LEU A 502 -8.07 -13.02 2.01
CA LEU A 502 -8.49 -14.28 2.62
C LEU A 502 -8.87 -15.34 1.56
N GLN A 503 -7.99 -15.53 0.59
CA GLN A 503 -8.12 -16.50 -0.50
C GLN A 503 -6.77 -17.12 -0.87
N PRO A 504 -6.73 -18.25 -1.57
CA PRO A 504 -5.47 -18.86 -2.00
C PRO A 504 -4.58 -17.90 -2.82
N PRO A 505 -3.26 -17.93 -2.61
CA PRO A 505 -2.46 -18.86 -1.79
C PRO A 505 -2.29 -18.44 -0.33
N MET A 506 -2.85 -17.31 0.11
CA MET A 506 -2.69 -16.84 1.49
C MET A 506 -3.47 -17.70 2.47
N PHE A 507 -4.73 -18.00 2.14
CA PHE A 507 -5.60 -18.86 2.90
C PHE A 507 -6.39 -19.80 1.98
N ASP A 508 -6.29 -21.10 2.22
CA ASP A 508 -7.09 -22.12 1.53
C ASP A 508 -7.70 -23.07 2.57
N ALA A 509 -9.03 -23.05 2.67
CA ALA A 509 -9.76 -23.86 3.63
C ALA A 509 -9.59 -25.40 3.41
N ASN A 510 -9.11 -25.81 2.24
CA ASN A 510 -8.86 -27.18 1.86
C ASN A 510 -7.37 -27.58 1.92
N ALA A 511 -6.46 -26.61 2.18
CA ALA A 511 -5.03 -26.88 2.31
C ALA A 511 -4.68 -27.51 3.66
N ASP A 512 -3.48 -28.13 3.72
CA ASP A 512 -2.88 -28.54 4.99
C ASP A 512 -2.77 -27.35 5.95
N PRO A 513 -3.20 -27.49 7.22
CA PRO A 513 -3.13 -26.40 8.19
C PRO A 513 -1.77 -25.73 8.30
N ALA A 514 -0.65 -26.49 8.19
CA ALA A 514 0.70 -25.93 8.22
C ALA A 514 0.92 -24.86 7.15
N ILE A 515 0.35 -25.03 5.96
CA ILE A 515 0.43 -24.03 4.88
C ILE A 515 -0.34 -22.76 5.24
N ASN A 516 -1.53 -22.88 5.80
CA ASN A 516 -2.30 -21.73 6.25
C ASN A 516 -1.62 -20.98 7.40
N TYR A 517 -0.96 -21.68 8.34
CA TYR A 517 -0.13 -21.04 9.36
C TYR A 517 1.09 -20.35 8.75
N GLY A 518 1.77 -20.94 7.76
CA GLY A 518 2.89 -20.32 7.05
C GLY A 518 2.49 -19.17 6.11
N GLY A 519 1.28 -19.22 5.55
CA GLY A 519 0.70 -18.17 4.69
C GLY A 519 0.04 -17.07 5.52
N ILE A 520 -1.30 -17.08 5.58
CA ILE A 520 -2.07 -16.04 6.30
C ILE A 520 -1.75 -15.99 7.80
N GLY A 521 -1.42 -17.12 8.43
CA GLY A 521 -1.07 -17.17 9.85
C GLY A 521 0.18 -16.33 10.15
N ALA A 522 1.21 -16.44 9.31
CA ALA A 522 2.42 -15.63 9.48
C ALA A 522 2.15 -14.13 9.17
N VAL A 523 1.23 -13.80 8.26
CA VAL A 523 0.77 -12.42 8.04
C VAL A 523 0.00 -11.89 9.25
N ILE A 524 -0.88 -12.68 9.85
CA ILE A 524 -1.59 -12.29 11.09
C ILE A 524 -0.59 -12.05 12.23
N GLY A 525 0.40 -12.93 12.39
CA GLY A 525 1.49 -12.76 13.36
C GLY A 525 2.34 -11.52 13.08
N HIS A 526 2.57 -11.18 11.81
CA HIS A 526 3.24 -9.96 11.37
C HIS A 526 2.46 -8.72 11.81
N GLU A 527 1.15 -8.66 11.55
CA GLU A 527 0.32 -7.53 12.00
C GLU A 527 0.25 -7.42 13.53
N LEU A 528 0.19 -8.55 14.25
CA LEU A 528 0.29 -8.55 15.71
C LEU A 528 1.62 -7.96 16.18
N THR A 529 2.72 -8.30 15.49
CA THR A 529 4.08 -7.86 15.84
C THR A 529 4.29 -6.37 15.60
N HIS A 530 3.60 -5.75 14.64
CA HIS A 530 3.65 -4.30 14.43
C HIS A 530 3.28 -3.49 15.65
N GLY A 531 2.45 -4.01 16.53
CA GLY A 531 2.19 -3.36 17.82
C GLY A 531 3.41 -3.22 18.72
N PHE A 532 4.48 -3.94 18.43
CA PHE A 532 5.67 -4.08 19.26
C PHE A 532 6.98 -3.93 18.47
N ASP A 533 6.91 -3.49 17.23
CA ASP A 533 8.09 -3.17 16.40
C ASP A 533 8.75 -1.85 16.88
N ASP A 534 9.73 -1.34 16.13
CA ASP A 534 10.49 -0.12 16.45
C ASP A 534 9.62 1.13 16.58
N GLN A 535 8.43 1.16 15.97
CA GLN A 535 7.47 2.27 16.04
C GLN A 535 6.29 1.92 16.95
N GLY A 536 5.67 0.76 16.74
CA GLY A 536 4.49 0.34 17.49
C GLY A 536 4.74 0.23 18.99
N ARG A 537 5.96 -0.17 19.42
CA ARG A 537 6.32 -0.20 20.85
C ARG A 537 6.17 1.13 21.59
N LYS A 538 6.18 2.26 20.83
CA LYS A 538 6.03 3.61 21.38
C LYS A 538 4.57 3.96 21.75
N PHE A 539 3.62 3.09 21.41
CA PHE A 539 2.20 3.25 21.73
C PHE A 539 1.80 2.29 22.85
N ASP A 540 1.11 2.81 23.86
CA ASP A 540 0.61 2.02 24.99
C ASP A 540 -0.66 1.21 24.65
N ALA A 541 -1.21 0.51 25.67
CA ALA A 541 -2.40 -0.31 25.54
C ALA A 541 -3.68 0.48 25.16
N ASP A 542 -3.68 1.80 25.38
CA ASP A 542 -4.79 2.67 25.00
C ASP A 542 -4.61 3.26 23.58
N GLY A 543 -3.51 2.90 22.87
CA GLY A 543 -3.15 3.42 21.56
C GLY A 543 -2.52 4.81 21.61
N LYS A 544 -2.15 5.28 22.79
CA LYS A 544 -1.54 6.60 22.99
C LYS A 544 -0.04 6.53 22.78
N LEU A 545 0.52 7.49 22.02
CA LEU A 545 1.96 7.69 21.91
C LEU A 545 2.52 8.05 23.30
N ASN A 546 3.08 7.06 23.97
CA ASN A 546 3.55 7.10 25.34
C ASN A 546 4.63 6.03 25.54
N ASP A 547 5.78 6.43 26.04
CA ASP A 547 6.85 5.48 26.36
C ASP A 547 6.50 4.73 27.65
N TRP A 548 6.25 3.43 27.54
CA TRP A 548 5.83 2.54 28.63
C TRP A 548 6.85 1.43 28.92
N TRP A 549 7.90 1.37 28.11
CA TRP A 549 8.98 0.43 28.31
C TRP A 549 9.93 0.90 29.41
N THR A 550 10.57 -0.05 30.11
CA THR A 550 11.70 0.32 30.95
C THR A 550 12.87 0.74 30.06
N GLU A 551 13.73 1.62 30.59
CA GLU A 551 14.90 2.09 29.81
C GLU A 551 15.83 0.94 29.41
N GLU A 552 15.98 -0.08 30.26
CA GLU A 552 16.81 -1.27 30.02
C GLU A 552 16.24 -2.13 28.89
N ASP A 553 14.92 -2.40 28.93
CA ASP A 553 14.23 -3.18 27.90
C ASP A 553 14.25 -2.46 26.54
N ALA A 554 14.02 -1.13 26.54
CA ALA A 554 14.09 -0.32 25.35
C ALA A 554 15.48 -0.37 24.70
N LYS A 555 16.56 -0.19 25.48
CA LYS A 555 17.94 -0.30 25.00
C LYS A 555 18.25 -1.69 24.44
N THR A 556 17.80 -2.74 25.10
CA THR A 556 18.00 -4.13 24.69
C THR A 556 17.29 -4.39 23.35
N PHE A 557 16.04 -3.95 23.22
CA PHE A 557 15.31 -4.04 21.98
C PHE A 557 16.00 -3.29 20.84
N GLU A 558 16.40 -2.03 21.07
CA GLU A 558 17.06 -1.18 20.07
C GLU A 558 18.39 -1.78 19.59
N ALA A 559 19.16 -2.38 20.50
CA ALA A 559 20.39 -3.07 20.14
C ALA A 559 20.12 -4.25 19.20
N ARG A 560 19.11 -5.08 19.49
CA ARG A 560 18.71 -6.21 18.64
C ARG A 560 18.15 -5.77 17.30
N ALA A 561 17.27 -4.74 17.28
CA ALA A 561 16.72 -4.16 16.08
C ALA A 561 17.81 -3.57 15.17
N LYS A 562 18.82 -2.92 15.75
CA LYS A 562 19.98 -2.39 15.01
C LYS A 562 20.79 -3.48 14.33
N VAL A 563 20.98 -4.65 14.98
CA VAL A 563 21.66 -5.80 14.36
C VAL A 563 20.85 -6.28 13.14
N LEU A 564 19.53 -6.40 13.27
CA LEU A 564 18.64 -6.79 12.17
C LEU A 564 18.71 -5.79 11.01
N SER A 565 18.61 -4.49 11.31
CA SER A 565 18.72 -3.41 10.32
C SER A 565 20.05 -3.46 9.57
N GLY A 566 21.18 -3.65 10.31
CA GLY A 566 22.50 -3.80 9.72
C GLY A 566 22.63 -5.01 8.80
N LEU A 567 21.98 -6.12 9.14
CA LEU A 567 21.93 -7.33 8.31
C LEU A 567 21.18 -7.04 6.99
N TYR A 568 20.01 -6.40 7.05
CA TYR A 568 19.26 -6.09 5.84
C TYR A 568 19.93 -5.04 4.95
N SER A 569 20.69 -4.11 5.52
CA SER A 569 21.47 -3.12 4.77
C SER A 569 22.59 -3.72 3.91
N GLN A 570 22.95 -5.00 4.12
CA GLN A 570 23.90 -5.73 3.30
C GLN A 570 23.28 -6.30 2.02
N PHE A 571 21.95 -6.39 1.95
CA PHE A 571 21.28 -6.97 0.80
C PHE A 571 21.22 -6.00 -0.38
N GLU A 572 21.53 -6.53 -1.55
CA GLU A 572 21.53 -5.82 -2.83
C GLU A 572 20.72 -6.64 -3.84
N PRO A 573 19.42 -6.39 -4.00
CA PRO A 573 18.55 -7.17 -4.87
C PRO A 573 18.95 -7.10 -6.34
N ILE A 574 19.45 -5.96 -6.78
CA ILE A 574 20.00 -5.71 -8.12
C ILE A 574 21.21 -4.77 -8.00
N PRO A 575 22.17 -4.79 -8.94
CA PRO A 575 23.38 -3.97 -8.86
C PRO A 575 23.08 -2.49 -8.60
N GLY A 576 23.72 -1.93 -7.59
CA GLY A 576 23.61 -0.53 -7.18
C GLY A 576 22.34 -0.17 -6.40
N ALA A 577 21.45 -1.13 -6.09
CA ALA A 577 20.23 -0.86 -5.33
C ALA A 577 20.26 -1.65 -4.01
N LYS A 578 20.82 -1.06 -2.97
CA LYS A 578 20.86 -1.66 -1.62
C LYS A 578 19.57 -1.42 -0.85
N VAL A 579 19.21 -2.39 -0.03
CA VAL A 579 18.09 -2.25 0.92
C VAL A 579 18.48 -1.24 2.00
N ASN A 580 17.57 -0.32 2.31
CA ASN A 580 17.72 0.56 3.46
C ASN A 580 17.16 -0.16 4.70
N GLY A 581 18.04 -0.79 5.49
CA GLY A 581 17.64 -1.56 6.66
C GLY A 581 16.98 -0.74 7.77
N GLU A 582 17.24 0.58 7.85
CA GLU A 582 16.56 1.47 8.80
C GLU A 582 15.13 1.78 8.34
N LEU A 583 14.93 2.01 7.03
CA LEU A 583 13.60 2.20 6.47
C LEU A 583 12.74 0.94 6.62
N THR A 584 13.35 -0.25 6.43
CA THR A 584 12.62 -1.53 6.43
C THR A 584 12.61 -2.23 7.80
N MET A 585 13.12 -1.60 8.85
CA MET A 585 13.34 -2.24 10.16
C MET A 585 12.05 -2.78 10.79
N GLY A 586 10.98 -1.98 10.85
CA GLY A 586 9.70 -2.41 11.42
C GLY A 586 9.11 -3.61 10.69
N GLU A 587 9.11 -3.57 9.36
CA GLU A 587 8.63 -4.66 8.52
C GLU A 587 9.45 -5.95 8.72
N ASN A 588 10.77 -5.83 8.83
CA ASN A 588 11.64 -6.98 9.06
C ASN A 588 11.47 -7.58 10.46
N ILE A 589 11.22 -6.75 11.48
CA ILE A 589 10.87 -7.20 12.83
C ILE A 589 9.53 -7.93 12.81
N ALA A 590 8.54 -7.36 12.12
CA ALA A 590 7.20 -7.93 12.00
C ALA A 590 7.20 -9.27 11.25
N ASP A 591 7.96 -9.39 10.18
CA ASP A 591 8.14 -10.66 9.44
C ASP A 591 8.77 -11.75 10.33
N LEU A 592 9.84 -11.41 11.06
CA LEU A 592 10.51 -12.37 11.96
C LEU A 592 9.56 -12.83 13.06
N GLY A 593 8.87 -11.91 13.72
CA GLY A 593 7.88 -12.22 14.76
C GLY A 593 6.71 -13.03 14.20
N GLY A 594 6.19 -12.63 13.04
CA GLY A 594 5.06 -13.28 12.39
C GLY A 594 5.29 -14.77 12.10
N VAL A 595 6.44 -15.10 11.52
CA VAL A 595 6.78 -16.52 11.24
C VAL A 595 6.97 -17.33 12.51
N VAL A 596 7.62 -16.76 13.52
CA VAL A 596 7.87 -17.46 14.79
C VAL A 596 6.57 -17.70 15.55
N ILE A 597 5.68 -16.70 15.63
CA ILE A 597 4.36 -16.81 16.27
C ILE A 597 3.49 -17.82 15.51
N ALA A 598 3.51 -17.81 14.19
CA ALA A 598 2.76 -18.78 13.37
C ALA A 598 3.23 -20.22 13.58
N LEU A 599 4.54 -20.43 13.70
CA LEU A 599 5.09 -21.76 14.01
C LEU A 599 4.64 -22.25 15.39
N ASP A 600 4.67 -21.39 16.42
CA ASP A 600 4.22 -21.76 17.77
C ASP A 600 2.72 -22.03 17.80
N ALA A 601 1.91 -21.23 17.12
CA ALA A 601 0.49 -21.44 17.00
C ALA A 601 0.17 -22.76 16.27
N TYR A 602 0.91 -23.08 15.20
CA TYR A 602 0.80 -24.38 14.53
C TYR A 602 1.11 -25.55 15.48
N ARG A 603 2.22 -25.49 16.23
CA ARG A 603 2.59 -26.50 17.23
C ARG A 603 1.51 -26.68 18.28
N ALA A 604 0.98 -25.58 18.80
CA ALA A 604 -0.12 -25.60 19.77
C ALA A 604 -1.41 -26.22 19.19
N SER A 605 -1.73 -25.95 17.94
CA SER A 605 -2.91 -26.50 17.25
C SER A 605 -2.92 -28.03 17.15
N LEU A 606 -1.74 -28.66 17.21
CA LEU A 606 -1.59 -30.11 17.19
C LEU A 606 -2.01 -30.77 18.52
N LYS A 607 -2.19 -29.98 19.60
CA LYS A 607 -2.63 -30.48 20.93
C LYS A 607 -1.79 -31.68 21.42
N GLY A 608 -0.49 -31.60 21.25
CA GLY A 608 0.47 -32.64 21.65
C GLY A 608 0.55 -33.86 20.72
N LYS A 609 -0.22 -33.90 19.65
CA LYS A 609 -0.13 -34.98 18.63
C LYS A 609 1.03 -34.69 17.69
N PRO A 610 1.72 -35.71 17.16
CA PRO A 610 2.73 -35.53 16.12
C PRO A 610 2.08 -34.99 14.85
N ALA A 611 2.77 -34.04 14.20
CA ALA A 611 2.34 -33.55 12.91
C ALA A 611 2.42 -34.66 11.84
N PRO A 612 1.46 -34.79 10.94
CA PRO A 612 1.56 -35.71 9.83
C PRO A 612 2.76 -35.40 8.94
N VAL A 613 3.46 -36.39 8.44
CA VAL A 613 4.46 -36.25 7.38
C VAL A 613 3.74 -36.36 6.03
N ILE A 614 3.87 -35.33 5.19
CA ILE A 614 3.23 -35.29 3.87
C ILE A 614 4.33 -35.08 2.81
N ASP A 615 4.39 -35.90 1.80
CA ASP A 615 5.43 -35.91 0.76
C ASP A 615 6.86 -35.89 1.33
N GLY A 616 7.09 -36.55 2.47
CA GLY A 616 8.38 -36.59 3.17
C GLY A 616 8.71 -35.32 4.00
N LEU A 617 7.82 -34.35 4.06
CA LEU A 617 8.01 -33.09 4.77
C LEU A 617 7.33 -33.11 6.14
N SER A 618 8.05 -32.65 7.17
CA SER A 618 7.48 -32.42 8.51
C SER A 618 6.49 -31.26 8.51
N GLY A 619 5.67 -31.15 9.55
CA GLY A 619 4.74 -30.02 9.71
C GLY A 619 5.47 -28.67 9.71
N GLU A 620 6.58 -28.57 10.42
CA GLU A 620 7.37 -27.32 10.48
C GLU A 620 7.97 -26.94 9.14
N GLN A 621 8.50 -27.92 8.39
CA GLN A 621 8.97 -27.67 7.02
C GLN A 621 7.87 -27.08 6.14
N ARG A 622 6.64 -27.59 6.28
CA ARG A 622 5.48 -27.09 5.52
C ARG A 622 5.05 -25.69 5.94
N VAL A 623 5.17 -25.30 7.23
CA VAL A 623 4.95 -23.93 7.69
C VAL A 623 5.94 -22.98 7.00
N PHE A 624 7.24 -23.30 7.02
CA PHE A 624 8.26 -22.46 6.36
C PHE A 624 8.08 -22.38 4.84
N LEU A 625 7.66 -23.48 4.20
CA LEU A 625 7.34 -23.50 2.77
C LEU A 625 6.10 -22.65 2.46
N GLY A 626 5.09 -22.64 3.34
CA GLY A 626 3.93 -21.74 3.22
C GLY A 626 4.32 -20.27 3.18
N TRP A 627 5.20 -19.85 4.09
CA TRP A 627 5.76 -18.50 4.09
C TRP A 627 6.54 -18.18 2.81
N ALA A 628 7.45 -19.06 2.41
CA ALA A 628 8.24 -18.85 1.20
C ALA A 628 7.38 -18.78 -0.06
N GLN A 629 6.31 -19.59 -0.14
CA GLN A 629 5.33 -19.55 -1.24
C GLN A 629 4.52 -18.25 -1.25
N ALA A 630 4.10 -17.75 -0.08
CA ALA A 630 3.35 -16.50 0.03
C ALA A 630 4.11 -15.30 -0.58
N TRP A 631 5.45 -15.32 -0.51
CA TRP A 631 6.31 -14.28 -1.08
C TRP A 631 6.82 -14.59 -2.50
N ARG A 632 6.42 -15.71 -3.11
CA ARG A 632 6.82 -16.07 -4.48
C ARG A 632 6.51 -14.95 -5.47
N GLY A 633 7.55 -14.46 -6.19
CA GLY A 633 7.35 -13.40 -7.18
C GLY A 633 8.64 -12.91 -7.81
N LYS A 634 8.46 -12.24 -8.96
CA LYS A 634 9.49 -11.53 -9.74
C LYS A 634 9.08 -10.08 -9.91
N VAL A 635 10.04 -9.17 -9.93
CA VAL A 635 9.82 -7.73 -10.09
C VAL A 635 10.83 -7.18 -11.11
N ARG A 636 10.42 -6.23 -11.94
CA ARG A 636 11.31 -5.55 -12.89
C ARG A 636 12.30 -4.64 -12.15
N ASP A 637 13.49 -4.48 -12.68
CA ASP A 637 14.57 -3.73 -12.03
C ASP A 637 14.18 -2.30 -11.66
N ASP A 638 13.46 -1.58 -12.53
CA ASP A 638 13.00 -0.22 -12.23
C ASP A 638 12.04 -0.17 -11.04
N ALA A 639 11.15 -1.16 -10.93
CA ALA A 639 10.25 -1.26 -9.78
C ALA A 639 11.00 -1.66 -8.50
N VAL A 640 12.05 -2.51 -8.58
CA VAL A 640 12.94 -2.82 -7.44
C VAL A 640 13.68 -1.56 -6.99
N ARG A 641 14.26 -0.77 -7.93
CA ARG A 641 14.95 0.48 -7.60
C ARG A 641 14.03 1.47 -6.87
N ARG A 642 12.78 1.56 -7.32
CA ARG A 642 11.76 2.37 -6.64
C ARG A 642 11.47 1.84 -5.25
N GLN A 643 11.25 0.53 -5.11
CA GLN A 643 10.93 -0.11 -3.84
C GLN A 643 11.99 0.18 -2.76
N VAL A 644 13.26 -0.04 -3.05
CA VAL A 644 14.35 0.13 -2.03
C VAL A 644 14.52 1.58 -1.56
N VAL A 645 13.99 2.56 -2.29
CA VAL A 645 14.09 3.99 -1.94
C VAL A 645 12.87 4.48 -1.14
N SER A 646 11.66 3.99 -1.47
CA SER A 646 10.41 4.59 -0.99
C SER A 646 9.51 3.67 -0.18
N ASP A 647 9.74 2.35 -0.21
CA ASP A 647 8.86 1.35 0.41
C ASP A 647 9.50 0.81 1.70
N PRO A 648 8.78 0.77 2.83
CA PRO A 648 9.27 0.19 4.07
C PRO A 648 9.43 -1.34 4.01
N HIS A 649 8.88 -2.02 3.01
CA HIS A 649 9.00 -3.46 2.86
C HIS A 649 10.28 -3.86 2.11
N SER A 650 11.00 -4.82 2.65
CA SER A 650 12.14 -5.45 1.98
C SER A 650 11.69 -6.22 0.72
N PRO A 651 12.52 -6.31 -0.35
CA PRO A 651 12.22 -7.16 -1.50
C PRO A 651 11.93 -8.61 -1.11
N ARG A 652 11.00 -9.25 -1.82
CA ARG A 652 10.39 -10.54 -1.49
C ARG A 652 11.38 -11.63 -1.07
N GLN A 653 12.49 -11.77 -1.80
CA GLN A 653 13.53 -12.75 -1.47
C GLN A 653 14.14 -12.56 -0.08
N TYR A 654 14.21 -11.32 0.41
CA TYR A 654 14.77 -11.02 1.72
C TYR A 654 13.74 -11.10 2.85
N ARG A 655 12.45 -10.94 2.54
CA ARG A 655 11.37 -11.30 3.47
C ARG A 655 11.36 -12.80 3.78
N VAL A 656 11.93 -13.63 2.90
CA VAL A 656 12.13 -15.07 3.15
C VAL A 656 13.51 -15.34 3.71
N ASN A 657 14.58 -15.08 2.94
CA ASN A 657 15.94 -15.45 3.31
C ASN A 657 16.46 -14.70 4.56
N GLY A 658 16.12 -13.41 4.68
CA GLY A 658 16.51 -12.59 5.83
C GLY A 658 15.84 -13.02 7.13
N VAL A 659 14.61 -13.51 7.06
CA VAL A 659 13.85 -14.05 8.21
C VAL A 659 14.39 -15.42 8.60
N MET A 660 14.42 -16.37 7.66
CA MET A 660 14.75 -17.78 7.93
C MET A 660 16.11 -17.94 8.62
N ARG A 661 17.12 -17.19 8.20
CA ARG A 661 18.48 -17.26 8.78
C ARG A 661 18.57 -16.87 10.26
N ASN A 662 17.50 -16.35 10.85
CA ASN A 662 17.43 -15.99 12.27
C ASN A 662 16.57 -16.97 13.11
N ILE A 663 15.95 -18.01 12.51
CA ILE A 663 15.02 -18.92 13.18
C ILE A 663 15.66 -20.29 13.42
N ASP A 664 15.97 -20.62 14.67
CA ASP A 664 16.63 -21.88 15.05
C ASP A 664 15.88 -23.12 14.51
N ALA A 665 14.56 -23.14 14.63
CA ALA A 665 13.71 -24.25 14.15
C ALA A 665 13.83 -24.47 12.63
N TRP A 666 14.13 -23.44 11.84
CA TRP A 666 14.37 -23.61 10.42
C TRP A 666 15.67 -24.36 10.14
N TYR A 667 16.76 -24.06 10.92
CA TYR A 667 18.01 -24.81 10.84
C TYR A 667 17.82 -26.29 11.16
N ASP A 668 17.04 -26.57 12.18
CA ASP A 668 16.73 -27.97 12.58
C ASP A 668 15.88 -28.69 11.54
N ALA A 669 14.85 -28.03 11.00
CA ALA A 669 13.94 -28.58 10.02
C ALA A 669 14.65 -28.92 8.69
N PHE A 670 15.52 -28.05 8.20
CA PHE A 670 16.18 -28.20 6.91
C PHE A 670 17.66 -28.66 7.02
N LYS A 671 18.15 -28.94 8.24
CA LYS A 671 19.53 -29.41 8.50
C LYS A 671 20.61 -28.48 7.94
N VAL A 672 20.37 -27.16 8.05
CA VAL A 672 21.28 -26.12 7.56
C VAL A 672 22.59 -26.14 8.38
N LYS A 673 23.73 -26.04 7.69
CA LYS A 673 25.06 -26.22 8.28
C LYS A 673 25.98 -25.03 8.01
N ALA A 674 27.01 -24.91 8.84
CA ALA A 674 28.09 -23.97 8.60
C ALA A 674 28.66 -24.15 7.18
N GLY A 675 28.94 -23.03 6.51
CA GLY A 675 29.42 -22.99 5.12
C GLY A 675 28.31 -22.81 4.08
N GLU A 676 27.01 -22.94 4.43
CA GLU A 676 25.89 -22.56 3.57
C GLU A 676 25.64 -21.04 3.67
N LYS A 677 25.20 -20.40 2.59
CA LYS A 677 25.17 -18.92 2.46
C LYS A 677 24.28 -18.20 3.48
N LEU A 678 23.18 -18.83 3.88
CA LEU A 678 22.25 -18.27 4.86
C LEU A 678 22.63 -18.62 6.31
N PHE A 679 23.69 -19.43 6.50
CA PHE A 679 24.11 -19.81 7.83
C PHE A 679 24.57 -18.61 8.65
N VAL A 680 24.04 -18.51 9.86
CA VAL A 680 24.46 -17.54 10.89
C VAL A 680 24.72 -18.34 12.18
N GLU A 681 25.82 -18.03 12.84
CA GLU A 681 26.17 -18.67 14.11
C GLU A 681 25.03 -18.44 15.14
N PRO A 682 24.67 -19.43 15.96
CA PRO A 682 23.53 -19.32 16.89
C PRO A 682 23.55 -18.07 17.79
N LYS A 683 24.75 -17.62 18.18
CA LYS A 683 24.95 -16.42 19.02
C LYS A 683 24.67 -15.11 18.27
N ASP A 684 24.79 -15.12 16.94
CA ASP A 684 24.65 -13.95 16.07
C ASP A 684 23.27 -13.86 15.40
N ARG A 685 22.39 -14.86 15.62
CA ARG A 685 20.98 -14.85 15.16
C ARG A 685 20.19 -13.82 15.96
N VAL A 686 19.45 -12.99 15.25
CA VAL A 686 18.61 -11.97 15.87
C VAL A 686 17.39 -12.63 16.51
N ARG A 687 17.23 -12.47 17.81
CA ARG A 687 16.10 -12.97 18.60
C ARG A 687 15.42 -11.80 19.30
N ILE A 688 14.40 -11.23 18.66
CA ILE A 688 13.57 -10.17 19.27
C ILE A 688 12.38 -10.82 19.97
N TRP A 689 11.72 -11.72 19.25
CA TRP A 689 10.53 -12.46 19.72
C TRP A 689 10.80 -13.94 19.93
#